data_3cc796f85592f713b2cf9c2cc607c4a1
#
_entry.id   3cc796f85592f713b2cf9c2cc607c4a1
#
_cell.length_a   1.000
_cell.length_b   1.000
_cell.length_c   1.000
_cell.angle_alpha   90.00
_cell.angle_beta   90.00
_cell.angle_gamma   90.00
#
_symmetry.space_group_name_H-M   'P 1'
#
loop_
_entity.id
_entity.type
_entity.pdbx_description
1 polymer ?
#
loop_
_entity_poly.entity_id
_entity_poly.type
_entity_poly.pdbx_seq_one_letter_code
_entity_poly.pdbx_strand_id
1 'polypeptide(L)'
;MPLNSQQQPVAEHFQHRALVIAGPGSGKTSTITARVGQLLLRGVPATQILCLTFTNKAAQEMRERITQKYTVGKKIKICTFHALAGELLRRYGSVIGYSPKMTILDSEDQEDLMAQIARQKYADDHSVDFTKPKIRKLLLMINNHRENLEPMSVLQKMVYDEELPEHDLAVMQEYLRRMHHHNSTDFSGLLSETVRLLSTAQPKVATTERVINKLHRQYRFIQVDEYQDTNVAQNEIVELLAGESDNVLAVGDQDQSIYEWRGANPEGIGKFINRGKGKKGCAVFHLSTNYRSTPEIIATADRLIKHSPNRMAIEFVAARASIGKPPRLDAFNNPELEASAVAEKVKACIHLLGIRPEEIAVFYRLNDMSRAVETALARRQIPYKVFGGQSFYDRAEIRDCIAMLRLLNNPKDAAAFTRVVNKPKRGIGEKTIGKIENFAAMKSVDLIAACAHVDELFADDEHVADAVKQMHFIYGMDQKGKTVADLLSEVVSRNNYKKYLEANEKEEPGKIDERKRCVDEMINSLALWCGDNPEGSIADYLGYIVLLTSADDKDDGGSVKLMSLHSSKGLEFDAVFMVGVENNLLPHKKAVMERPEAGLNEERRLCYVGFTRARKHLFVSYCQQRQGGFVRGKGVKFELARPSQFLLEAGLMNEMEYLRKAPASIVS
;
A
#
# COMPACT_ATOMS: atom_id res chain seq x y z
N MET A 1 8.88 12.22 29.22
CA MET A 1 7.83 12.16 30.22
C MET A 1 8.13 10.98 31.14
N PRO A 2 7.83 11.03 32.47
CA PRO A 2 7.88 9.87 33.32
C PRO A 2 6.88 8.82 32.85
N LEU A 3 7.13 7.54 33.11
CA LEU A 3 6.18 6.46 32.87
C LEU A 3 4.97 6.60 33.77
N ASN A 4 3.79 6.28 33.24
CA ASN A 4 2.58 6.20 34.04
C ASN A 4 2.52 4.87 34.82
N SER A 5 1.50 4.72 35.68
CA SER A 5 1.29 3.53 36.55
C SER A 5 1.08 2.23 35.73
N GLN A 6 0.66 2.30 34.48
CA GLN A 6 0.48 1.14 33.59
C GLN A 6 1.77 0.78 32.83
N GLN A 7 2.57 1.77 32.45
CA GLN A 7 3.82 1.59 31.69
C GLN A 7 4.98 1.13 32.60
N GLN A 8 5.02 1.57 33.86
CA GLN A 8 6.08 1.23 34.80
C GLN A 8 6.21 -0.28 35.04
N PRO A 9 5.14 -1.04 35.33
CA PRO A 9 5.25 -2.48 35.52
C PRO A 9 5.76 -3.22 34.27
N VAL A 10 5.39 -2.76 33.04
CA VAL A 10 5.89 -3.33 31.78
C VAL A 10 7.40 -3.10 31.65
N ALA A 11 7.85 -1.89 31.94
CA ALA A 11 9.27 -1.54 31.85
C ALA A 11 10.13 -2.34 32.83
N GLU A 12 9.56 -2.78 33.95
CA GLU A 12 10.24 -3.53 35.04
C GLU A 12 10.03 -5.04 34.97
N HIS A 13 9.25 -5.56 34.02
CA HIS A 13 9.01 -6.99 33.89
C HIS A 13 10.14 -7.68 33.12
N PHE A 14 10.91 -8.59 33.78
CA PHE A 14 12.08 -9.23 33.17
C PHE A 14 12.12 -10.76 33.33
N GLN A 15 11.08 -11.36 33.91
CA GLN A 15 11.15 -12.75 34.37
C GLN A 15 10.80 -13.78 33.29
N HIS A 16 9.83 -13.47 32.42
CA HIS A 16 9.30 -14.35 31.37
C HIS A 16 8.58 -13.54 30.32
N ARG A 17 7.92 -14.21 29.38
CA ARG A 17 7.19 -13.53 28.31
C ARG A 17 6.08 -12.62 28.83
N ALA A 18 5.90 -11.53 28.12
CA ALA A 18 4.84 -10.58 28.40
C ALA A 18 4.21 -10.08 27.10
N LEU A 19 2.90 -9.92 27.13
CA LEU A 19 2.13 -9.26 26.10
C LEU A 19 1.64 -7.90 26.63
N VAL A 20 1.83 -6.88 25.84
CA VAL A 20 1.28 -5.54 26.10
C VAL A 20 0.22 -5.25 25.07
N ILE A 21 -1.03 -5.24 25.49
CA ILE A 21 -2.16 -4.81 24.68
C ILE A 21 -2.26 -3.30 24.81
N ALA A 22 -1.94 -2.59 23.75
CA ALA A 22 -1.68 -1.15 23.81
C ALA A 22 -2.33 -0.43 22.62
N GLY A 23 -3.41 0.25 22.87
CA GLY A 23 -4.15 0.96 21.84
C GLY A 23 -3.39 2.12 21.19
N PRO A 24 -4.02 2.80 20.24
CA PRO A 24 -3.41 3.94 19.57
C PRO A 24 -3.08 5.05 20.58
N GLY A 25 -1.90 5.66 20.43
CA GLY A 25 -1.51 6.77 21.28
C GLY A 25 -1.22 6.44 22.75
N SER A 26 -1.14 5.16 23.13
CA SER A 26 -0.88 4.73 24.53
C SER A 26 0.60 4.74 24.92
N GLY A 27 1.51 5.07 23.99
CA GLY A 27 2.94 5.14 24.25
C GLY A 27 3.67 3.80 24.13
N LYS A 28 3.22 2.89 23.25
CA LYS A 28 3.87 1.60 22.92
C LYS A 28 5.38 1.71 22.80
N THR A 29 5.88 2.46 21.84
CA THR A 29 7.32 2.62 21.58
C THR A 29 8.07 3.26 22.75
N SER A 30 7.42 4.17 23.50
CA SER A 30 8.00 4.78 24.72
C SER A 30 8.18 3.74 25.81
N THR A 31 7.23 2.82 25.95
CA THR A 31 7.29 1.73 26.94
C THR A 31 8.38 0.73 26.59
N ILE A 32 8.51 0.34 25.32
CA ILE A 32 9.62 -0.51 24.83
C ILE A 32 10.97 0.17 25.12
N THR A 33 11.11 1.45 24.76
CA THR A 33 12.33 2.24 25.01
C THR A 33 12.69 2.30 26.50
N ALA A 34 11.68 2.47 27.35
CA ALA A 34 11.88 2.50 28.79
C ALA A 34 12.32 1.14 29.34
N ARG A 35 11.72 0.03 28.90
CA ARG A 35 12.14 -1.33 29.25
C ARG A 35 13.59 -1.58 28.85
N VAL A 36 13.96 -1.22 27.63
CA VAL A 36 15.36 -1.30 27.18
C VAL A 36 16.29 -0.53 28.11
N GLY A 37 15.89 0.69 28.50
CA GLY A 37 16.64 1.48 29.47
C GLY A 37 16.79 0.80 30.81
N GLN A 38 15.73 0.20 31.36
CA GLN A 38 15.77 -0.54 32.64
C GLN A 38 16.68 -1.79 32.54
N LEU A 39 16.69 -2.50 31.40
CA LEU A 39 17.62 -3.61 31.18
C LEU A 39 19.06 -3.15 31.22
N LEU A 40 19.40 -2.05 30.55
CA LEU A 40 20.74 -1.46 30.55
C LEU A 40 21.18 -1.01 31.94
N LEU A 41 20.29 -0.36 32.71
CA LEU A 41 20.54 0.09 34.06
C LEU A 41 20.80 -1.08 35.04
N ARG A 42 20.21 -2.25 34.79
CA ARG A 42 20.45 -3.49 35.53
C ARG A 42 21.73 -4.25 35.09
N GLY A 43 22.52 -3.66 34.20
CA GLY A 43 23.77 -4.23 33.72
C GLY A 43 23.62 -5.29 32.60
N VAL A 44 22.44 -5.41 32.00
CA VAL A 44 22.29 -6.31 30.84
C VAL A 44 23.12 -5.79 29.68
N PRO A 45 24.03 -6.60 29.11
CA PRO A 45 24.81 -6.18 27.96
C PRO A 45 23.89 -5.79 26.78
N ALA A 46 24.16 -4.65 26.16
CA ALA A 46 23.36 -4.14 25.05
C ALA A 46 23.28 -5.15 23.87
N THR A 47 24.30 -5.96 23.68
CA THR A 47 24.36 -7.03 22.65
C THR A 47 23.42 -8.19 22.94
N GLN A 48 22.86 -8.31 24.14
CA GLN A 48 21.89 -9.33 24.52
C GLN A 48 20.44 -8.87 24.33
N ILE A 49 20.23 -7.65 23.85
CA ILE A 49 18.90 -7.09 23.58
C ILE A 49 18.66 -7.06 22.08
N LEU A 50 17.53 -7.65 21.67
CA LEU A 50 17.02 -7.64 20.30
C LEU A 50 15.69 -6.91 20.26
N CYS A 51 15.56 -5.92 19.38
CA CYS A 51 14.29 -5.23 19.11
C CYS A 51 13.89 -5.47 17.67
N LEU A 52 12.69 -6.03 17.46
CA LEU A 52 12.11 -6.33 16.16
C LEU A 52 10.94 -5.40 15.90
N THR A 53 10.88 -4.86 14.69
CA THR A 53 9.81 -3.98 14.22
C THR A 53 9.32 -4.42 12.84
N PHE A 54 8.14 -3.93 12.44
CA PHE A 54 7.57 -4.25 11.14
C PHE A 54 8.22 -3.46 9.98
N THR A 55 8.61 -2.19 10.21
CA THR A 55 9.16 -1.31 9.17
C THR A 55 10.54 -0.78 9.52
N ASN A 56 11.35 -0.49 8.48
CA ASN A 56 12.67 0.13 8.65
C ASN A 56 12.56 1.51 9.32
N LYS A 57 11.51 2.28 9.04
CA LYS A 57 11.25 3.57 9.67
C LYS A 57 11.04 3.41 11.18
N ALA A 58 10.21 2.46 11.62
CA ALA A 58 9.99 2.20 13.04
C ALA A 58 11.28 1.75 13.74
N ALA A 59 12.09 0.91 13.08
CA ALA A 59 13.39 0.50 13.58
C ALA A 59 14.35 1.70 13.76
N GLN A 60 14.36 2.61 12.80
CA GLN A 60 15.17 3.82 12.85
C GLN A 60 14.72 4.76 13.97
N GLU A 61 13.42 5.05 14.08
CA GLU A 61 12.87 5.88 15.16
C GLU A 61 13.14 5.29 16.54
N MET A 62 13.00 3.97 16.70
CA MET A 62 13.30 3.28 17.97
C MET A 62 14.79 3.41 18.30
N ARG A 63 15.68 3.24 17.31
CA ARG A 63 17.12 3.39 17.47
C ARG A 63 17.47 4.81 17.92
N GLU A 64 16.93 5.83 17.27
CA GLU A 64 17.17 7.23 17.62
C GLU A 64 16.75 7.54 19.06
N ARG A 65 15.54 7.13 19.44
CA ARG A 65 15.01 7.33 20.82
C ARG A 65 15.86 6.65 21.89
N ILE A 66 16.35 5.44 21.62
CA ILE A 66 17.20 4.69 22.55
C ILE A 66 18.59 5.33 22.62
N THR A 67 19.20 5.66 21.49
CA THR A 67 20.57 6.19 21.44
C THR A 67 20.69 7.62 21.98
N GLN A 68 19.63 8.42 21.85
CA GLN A 68 19.57 9.76 22.50
C GLN A 68 19.63 9.68 24.02
N LYS A 69 19.05 8.62 24.63
CA LYS A 69 19.03 8.47 26.09
C LYS A 69 20.21 7.65 26.63
N TYR A 70 20.69 6.67 25.85
CA TYR A 70 21.67 5.69 26.28
C TYR A 70 22.72 5.50 25.20
N THR A 71 23.94 6.04 25.40
CA THR A 71 25.04 5.95 24.42
C THR A 71 25.41 4.49 24.09
N VAL A 72 25.33 3.58 25.07
CA VAL A 72 25.54 2.13 24.91
C VAL A 72 24.47 1.49 24.00
N GLY A 73 23.33 2.15 23.83
CA GLY A 73 22.22 1.71 22.97
C GLY A 73 22.61 1.48 21.51
N LYS A 74 23.69 2.11 21.03
CA LYS A 74 24.24 1.84 19.67
C LYS A 74 24.58 0.38 19.41
N LYS A 75 24.85 -0.42 20.45
CA LYS A 75 25.18 -1.85 20.36
C LYS A 75 23.96 -2.77 20.40
N ILE A 76 22.76 -2.23 20.65
CA ILE A 76 21.50 -3.01 20.61
C ILE A 76 21.16 -3.36 19.16
N LYS A 77 20.75 -4.60 18.94
CA LYS A 77 20.23 -5.02 17.64
C LYS A 77 18.79 -4.56 17.49
N ILE A 78 18.57 -3.56 16.63
CA ILE A 78 17.25 -3.02 16.31
C ILE A 78 17.07 -3.12 14.79
N CYS A 79 16.13 -3.93 14.32
CA CYS A 79 15.93 -4.19 12.89
C CYS A 79 14.53 -4.76 12.60
N THR A 80 14.21 -4.90 11.31
CA THR A 80 13.03 -5.64 10.87
C THR A 80 13.29 -7.15 10.87
N PHE A 81 12.22 -7.97 10.82
CA PHE A 81 12.32 -9.43 10.71
C PHE A 81 13.13 -9.85 9.48
N HIS A 82 12.87 -9.25 8.32
CA HIS A 82 13.59 -9.58 7.08
C HIS A 82 15.09 -9.20 7.16
N ALA A 83 15.41 -8.08 7.80
CA ALA A 83 16.80 -7.68 7.99
C ALA A 83 17.55 -8.66 8.91
N LEU A 84 16.91 -9.12 9.99
CA LEU A 84 17.45 -10.15 10.87
C LEU A 84 17.63 -11.47 10.11
N ALA A 85 16.60 -11.92 9.39
CA ALA A 85 16.61 -13.15 8.62
C ALA A 85 17.73 -13.16 7.57
N GLY A 86 17.88 -12.10 6.79
CA GLY A 86 18.95 -11.95 5.82
C GLY A 86 20.34 -11.99 6.44
N GLU A 87 20.53 -11.39 7.62
CA GLU A 87 21.80 -11.46 8.36
C GLU A 87 22.10 -12.88 8.85
N LEU A 88 21.10 -13.55 9.44
CA LEU A 88 21.26 -14.92 9.95
C LEU A 88 21.59 -15.91 8.82
N LEU A 89 20.90 -15.80 7.69
CA LEU A 89 21.17 -16.66 6.53
C LEU A 89 22.55 -16.40 5.91
N ARG A 90 22.99 -15.15 5.79
CA ARG A 90 24.36 -14.85 5.32
C ARG A 90 25.41 -15.39 6.26
N ARG A 91 25.16 -15.34 7.57
CA ARG A 91 26.15 -15.74 8.58
C ARG A 91 26.18 -17.24 8.86
N TYR A 92 25.03 -17.90 8.83
CA TYR A 92 24.88 -19.28 9.27
C TYR A 92 24.19 -20.19 8.23
N GLY A 93 23.76 -19.64 7.10
CA GLY A 93 22.99 -20.36 6.08
C GLY A 93 23.72 -21.54 5.45
N SER A 94 25.06 -21.63 5.58
CA SER A 94 25.82 -22.79 5.13
C SER A 94 25.35 -24.11 5.75
N VAL A 95 24.76 -24.08 6.93
CA VAL A 95 24.17 -25.25 7.61
C VAL A 95 23.00 -25.83 6.81
N ILE A 96 22.31 -25.01 6.05
CA ILE A 96 21.13 -25.38 5.24
C ILE A 96 21.37 -25.18 3.72
N GLY A 97 22.62 -25.04 3.29
CA GLY A 97 23.02 -25.00 1.88
C GLY A 97 23.12 -23.62 1.23
N TYR A 98 23.02 -22.52 2.00
CA TYR A 98 23.22 -21.16 1.48
C TYR A 98 24.65 -20.67 1.72
N SER A 99 25.25 -20.01 0.74
CA SER A 99 26.52 -19.31 0.95
C SER A 99 26.31 -17.86 1.40
N PRO A 100 27.32 -17.21 2.01
CA PRO A 100 27.24 -15.82 2.42
C PRO A 100 26.90 -14.82 1.29
N LYS A 101 27.17 -15.22 0.03
CA LYS A 101 26.89 -14.42 -1.18
C LYS A 101 25.47 -14.66 -1.74
N MET A 102 24.54 -15.05 -0.90
CA MET A 102 23.15 -15.28 -1.27
C MET A 102 22.50 -14.03 -1.89
N THR A 103 21.83 -14.22 -3.02
CA THR A 103 21.04 -13.19 -3.71
C THR A 103 19.59 -13.20 -3.21
N ILE A 104 19.02 -12.02 -3.04
CA ILE A 104 17.60 -11.85 -2.72
C ILE A 104 16.90 -11.37 -4.00
N LEU A 105 16.00 -12.20 -4.53
CA LEU A 105 15.23 -11.91 -5.72
C LEU A 105 14.12 -10.90 -5.40
N ASP A 106 13.99 -9.87 -6.22
CA ASP A 106 12.85 -8.98 -6.19
C ASP A 106 11.64 -9.60 -6.91
N SER A 107 10.52 -8.86 -6.97
CA SER A 107 9.29 -9.38 -7.60
C SER A 107 9.43 -9.62 -9.10
N GLU A 108 10.23 -8.82 -9.82
CA GLU A 108 10.47 -8.98 -11.25
C GLU A 108 11.35 -10.21 -11.51
N ASP A 109 12.43 -10.36 -10.74
CA ASP A 109 13.31 -11.53 -10.80
C ASP A 109 12.55 -12.85 -10.53
N GLN A 110 11.63 -12.85 -9.55
CA GLN A 110 10.77 -13.99 -9.23
C GLN A 110 9.84 -14.36 -10.39
N GLU A 111 9.15 -13.36 -10.98
CA GLU A 111 8.27 -13.55 -12.14
C GLU A 111 9.04 -14.12 -13.33
N ASP A 112 10.20 -13.54 -13.64
CA ASP A 112 11.03 -13.96 -14.77
C ASP A 112 11.56 -15.39 -14.60
N LEU A 113 12.05 -15.73 -13.39
CA LEU A 113 12.51 -17.09 -13.09
C LEU A 113 11.38 -18.13 -13.21
N MET A 114 10.20 -17.86 -12.63
CA MET A 114 9.07 -18.78 -12.70
C MET A 114 8.55 -18.92 -14.13
N ALA A 115 8.47 -17.84 -14.91
CA ALA A 115 8.09 -17.85 -16.32
C ALA A 115 9.11 -18.61 -17.17
N GLN A 116 10.40 -18.49 -16.90
CA GLN A 116 11.45 -19.26 -17.56
C GLN A 116 11.29 -20.76 -17.30
N ILE A 117 11.01 -21.15 -16.06
CA ILE A 117 10.79 -22.55 -15.69
C ILE A 117 9.57 -23.11 -16.42
N ALA A 118 8.46 -22.38 -16.41
CA ALA A 118 7.24 -22.80 -17.07
C ALA A 118 7.46 -23.03 -18.58
N ARG A 119 8.10 -22.10 -19.26
CA ARG A 119 8.46 -22.20 -20.68
C ARG A 119 9.37 -23.39 -20.98
N GLN A 120 10.41 -23.61 -20.17
CA GLN A 120 11.35 -24.71 -20.40
C GLN A 120 10.73 -26.09 -20.16
N LYS A 121 9.81 -26.18 -19.21
CA LYS A 121 9.22 -27.47 -18.82
C LYS A 121 8.03 -27.88 -19.70
N TYR A 122 7.31 -26.90 -20.25
CA TYR A 122 6.06 -27.09 -21.01
C TYR A 122 6.09 -26.40 -22.39
N ALA A 123 7.29 -26.27 -23.02
CA ALA A 123 7.44 -25.61 -24.31
C ALA A 123 6.61 -26.27 -25.43
N ASP A 124 6.49 -27.59 -25.39
CA ASP A 124 5.82 -28.40 -26.40
C ASP A 124 4.36 -28.76 -26.02
N ASP A 125 3.91 -28.38 -24.83
CA ASP A 125 2.56 -28.64 -24.34
C ASP A 125 1.65 -27.43 -24.50
N HIS A 126 1.01 -27.31 -25.65
CA HIS A 126 0.07 -26.22 -25.95
C HIS A 126 -1.24 -26.26 -25.15
N SER A 127 -1.49 -27.30 -24.37
CA SER A 127 -2.65 -27.37 -23.49
C SER A 127 -2.44 -26.59 -22.18
N VAL A 128 -1.18 -26.21 -21.86
CA VAL A 128 -0.81 -25.54 -20.62
C VAL A 128 -0.38 -24.10 -20.94
N ASP A 129 -1.17 -23.14 -20.47
CA ASP A 129 -0.85 -21.72 -20.62
C ASP A 129 -0.35 -21.12 -19.29
N PHE A 130 0.85 -20.53 -19.33
CA PHE A 130 1.46 -19.79 -18.24
C PHE A 130 1.52 -18.28 -18.55
N THR A 131 0.35 -17.66 -18.61
CA THR A 131 0.26 -16.20 -18.69
C THR A 131 0.86 -15.54 -17.46
N LYS A 132 1.29 -14.28 -17.56
CA LYS A 132 1.82 -13.55 -16.41
C LYS A 132 0.85 -13.45 -15.22
N PRO A 133 -0.46 -13.21 -15.40
CA PRO A 133 -1.40 -13.27 -14.27
C PRO A 133 -1.38 -14.62 -13.57
N LYS A 134 -1.23 -15.73 -14.31
CA LYS A 134 -1.11 -17.07 -13.74
C LYS A 134 0.20 -17.23 -12.96
N ILE A 135 1.33 -16.81 -13.53
CA ILE A 135 2.63 -16.82 -12.85
C ILE A 135 2.55 -16.06 -11.51
N ARG A 136 1.97 -14.88 -11.49
CA ARG A 136 1.78 -14.09 -10.25
C ARG A 136 0.89 -14.80 -9.23
N LYS A 137 -0.16 -15.46 -9.68
CA LYS A 137 -1.03 -16.27 -8.82
C LYS A 137 -0.25 -17.42 -8.18
N LEU A 138 0.60 -18.10 -8.94
CA LEU A 138 1.45 -19.18 -8.43
C LEU A 138 2.50 -18.67 -7.43
N LEU A 139 3.13 -17.52 -7.73
CA LEU A 139 4.06 -16.85 -6.80
C LEU A 139 3.37 -16.47 -5.49
N LEU A 140 2.18 -15.86 -5.57
CA LEU A 140 1.40 -15.53 -4.39
C LEU A 140 1.07 -16.78 -3.56
N MET A 141 0.65 -17.84 -4.22
CA MET A 141 0.30 -19.10 -3.56
C MET A 141 1.52 -19.72 -2.85
N ILE A 142 2.66 -19.86 -3.53
CA ILE A 142 3.87 -20.45 -2.93
C ILE A 142 4.46 -19.57 -1.83
N ASN A 143 4.38 -18.24 -1.96
CA ASN A 143 4.85 -17.33 -0.94
C ASN A 143 3.98 -17.39 0.31
N ASN A 144 2.67 -17.38 0.18
CA ASN A 144 1.74 -17.56 1.30
C ASN A 144 1.94 -18.91 2.01
N HIS A 145 2.12 -19.98 1.24
CA HIS A 145 2.40 -21.32 1.76
C HIS A 145 3.69 -21.32 2.62
N ARG A 146 4.74 -20.67 2.16
CA ARG A 146 6.02 -20.57 2.90
C ARG A 146 5.93 -19.67 4.13
N GLU A 147 5.20 -18.56 4.05
CA GLU A 147 4.99 -17.65 5.19
C GLU A 147 4.11 -18.27 6.27
N ASN A 148 3.18 -19.16 5.89
CA ASN A 148 2.38 -19.96 6.81
C ASN A 148 3.10 -21.18 7.33
N LEU A 149 4.33 -21.47 6.85
CA LEU A 149 5.11 -22.65 7.22
C LEU A 149 4.38 -23.98 6.97
N GLU A 150 3.53 -24.02 5.96
CA GLU A 150 2.78 -25.19 5.59
C GLU A 150 3.69 -26.25 4.95
N PRO A 151 3.50 -27.56 5.25
CA PRO A 151 4.27 -28.60 4.59
C PRO A 151 3.82 -28.76 3.14
N MET A 152 4.75 -29.11 2.24
CA MET A 152 4.49 -29.29 0.80
C MET A 152 3.32 -30.28 0.52
N SER A 153 3.03 -31.18 1.45
CA SER A 153 1.90 -32.10 1.37
C SER A 153 0.53 -31.40 1.28
N VAL A 154 0.42 -30.14 1.75
CA VAL A 154 -0.81 -29.35 1.60
C VAL A 154 -1.05 -29.04 0.12
N LEU A 155 -0.03 -28.56 -0.61
CA LEU A 155 -0.14 -28.30 -2.05
C LEU A 155 -0.35 -29.61 -2.85
N GLN A 156 0.28 -30.72 -2.44
CA GLN A 156 0.06 -32.04 -3.04
C GLN A 156 -1.38 -32.50 -2.85
N LYS A 157 -1.98 -32.23 -1.67
CA LYS A 157 -3.38 -32.54 -1.42
C LYS A 157 -4.30 -31.71 -2.31
N MET A 158 -4.02 -30.42 -2.54
CA MET A 158 -4.80 -29.60 -3.47
C MET A 158 -4.77 -30.16 -4.91
N VAL A 159 -3.66 -30.80 -5.32
CA VAL A 159 -3.61 -31.50 -6.62
C VAL A 159 -4.50 -32.74 -6.61
N TYR A 160 -4.47 -33.51 -5.53
CA TYR A 160 -5.31 -34.69 -5.39
C TYR A 160 -6.81 -34.34 -5.37
N ASP A 161 -7.16 -33.23 -4.72
CA ASP A 161 -8.54 -32.72 -4.63
C ASP A 161 -8.96 -31.91 -5.91
N GLU A 162 -8.13 -31.89 -6.98
CA GLU A 162 -8.34 -31.18 -8.25
C GLU A 162 -8.47 -29.64 -8.12
N GLU A 163 -8.07 -29.08 -7.00
CA GLU A 163 -8.06 -27.63 -6.76
C GLU A 163 -6.84 -26.92 -7.38
N LEU A 164 -5.74 -27.65 -7.61
CA LEU A 164 -4.49 -27.17 -8.18
C LEU A 164 -4.03 -28.12 -9.29
N PRO A 165 -3.79 -27.64 -10.52
CA PRO A 165 -3.20 -28.45 -11.59
C PRO A 165 -1.82 -28.98 -11.22
N GLU A 166 -1.55 -30.25 -11.57
CA GLU A 166 -0.25 -30.92 -11.28
C GLU A 166 0.93 -30.15 -11.88
N HIS A 167 0.77 -29.63 -13.12
CA HIS A 167 1.80 -28.84 -13.78
C HIS A 167 2.10 -27.53 -13.06
N ASP A 168 1.13 -26.91 -12.39
CA ASP A 168 1.31 -25.70 -11.59
C ASP A 168 2.16 -26.01 -10.35
N LEU A 169 1.85 -27.10 -9.64
CA LEU A 169 2.67 -27.56 -8.52
C LEU A 169 4.11 -27.88 -8.96
N ALA A 170 4.26 -28.57 -10.10
CA ALA A 170 5.57 -28.92 -10.63
C ALA A 170 6.42 -27.68 -10.99
N VAL A 171 5.82 -26.58 -11.44
CA VAL A 171 6.53 -25.31 -11.67
C VAL A 171 6.91 -24.65 -10.36
N MET A 172 6.04 -24.61 -9.36
CA MET A 172 6.34 -24.06 -8.04
C MET A 172 7.46 -24.83 -7.33
N GLN A 173 7.47 -26.16 -7.39
CA GLN A 173 8.55 -26.99 -6.82
C GLN A 173 9.90 -26.74 -7.50
N GLU A 174 9.90 -26.66 -8.83
CA GLU A 174 11.12 -26.39 -9.60
C GLU A 174 11.63 -24.96 -9.34
N TYR A 175 10.73 -23.98 -9.12
CA TYR A 175 11.09 -22.62 -8.72
C TYR A 175 11.87 -22.63 -7.40
N LEU A 176 11.37 -23.29 -6.37
CA LEU A 176 12.05 -23.39 -5.08
C LEU A 176 13.40 -24.10 -5.20
N ARG A 177 13.43 -25.20 -6.00
CA ARG A 177 14.67 -25.97 -6.24
C ARG A 177 15.73 -25.12 -6.93
N ARG A 178 15.38 -24.36 -7.97
CA ARG A 178 16.32 -23.48 -8.68
C ARG A 178 16.80 -22.33 -7.84
N MET A 179 15.94 -21.67 -7.09
CA MET A 179 16.37 -20.63 -6.15
C MET A 179 17.43 -21.16 -5.21
N HIS A 180 17.21 -22.30 -4.57
CA HIS A 180 18.18 -22.89 -3.67
C HIS A 180 19.49 -23.28 -4.39
N HIS A 181 19.40 -23.88 -5.58
CA HIS A 181 20.56 -24.26 -6.39
C HIS A 181 21.41 -23.06 -6.82
N HIS A 182 20.75 -21.93 -7.14
CA HIS A 182 21.43 -20.68 -7.53
C HIS A 182 21.86 -19.83 -6.32
N ASN A 183 21.79 -20.39 -5.12
CA ASN A 183 22.10 -19.64 -3.90
C ASN A 183 21.30 -18.33 -3.80
N SER A 184 20.01 -18.39 -4.14
CA SER A 184 19.10 -17.25 -4.10
C SER A 184 17.88 -17.56 -3.25
N THR A 185 17.24 -16.52 -2.75
CA THR A 185 15.98 -16.57 -2.03
C THR A 185 15.16 -15.32 -2.34
N ASP A 186 13.94 -15.26 -1.89
CA ASP A 186 13.07 -14.08 -1.97
C ASP A 186 12.65 -13.62 -0.56
N PHE A 187 11.79 -12.61 -0.45
CA PHE A 187 11.36 -12.06 0.84
C PHE A 187 10.66 -13.11 1.72
N SER A 188 9.74 -13.90 1.16
CA SER A 188 9.06 -14.98 1.91
C SER A 188 10.03 -16.09 2.29
N GLY A 189 11.00 -16.38 1.40
CA GLY A 189 12.07 -17.32 1.66
C GLY A 189 13.03 -16.91 2.75
N LEU A 190 13.34 -15.61 2.87
CA LEU A 190 14.14 -15.14 3.99
C LEU A 190 13.57 -15.60 5.33
N LEU A 191 12.26 -15.52 5.50
CA LEU A 191 11.58 -15.89 6.75
C LEU A 191 11.52 -17.41 6.92
N SER A 192 10.99 -18.14 5.93
CA SER A 192 10.84 -19.60 6.00
C SER A 192 12.17 -20.34 6.11
N GLU A 193 13.19 -19.90 5.37
CA GLU A 193 14.53 -20.49 5.45
C GLU A 193 15.22 -20.16 6.79
N THR A 194 14.93 -19.00 7.38
CA THR A 194 15.40 -18.71 8.75
C THR A 194 14.75 -19.63 9.76
N VAL A 195 13.45 -19.90 9.65
CA VAL A 195 12.79 -20.91 10.51
C VAL A 195 13.45 -22.27 10.32
N ARG A 196 13.68 -22.69 9.06
CA ARG A 196 14.39 -23.94 8.76
C ARG A 196 15.80 -23.98 9.37
N LEU A 197 16.57 -22.91 9.26
CA LEU A 197 17.90 -22.79 9.86
C LEU A 197 17.87 -22.95 11.38
N LEU A 198 16.95 -22.28 12.05
CA LEU A 198 16.85 -22.28 13.51
C LEU A 198 16.31 -23.62 14.05
N SER A 199 15.45 -24.32 13.30
CA SER A 199 14.86 -25.60 13.65
C SER A 199 15.76 -26.80 13.32
N THR A 200 16.77 -26.62 12.44
CA THR A 200 17.60 -27.74 11.99
C THR A 200 18.46 -28.27 13.15
N ALA A 201 18.27 -29.56 13.45
CA ALA A 201 19.21 -30.30 14.26
C ALA A 201 20.49 -30.47 13.45
N GLN A 202 21.56 -29.76 13.81
CA GLN A 202 22.84 -29.90 13.12
C GLN A 202 23.33 -31.34 13.18
N PRO A 203 23.95 -31.88 12.09
CA PRO A 203 24.60 -33.18 12.14
C PRO A 203 25.61 -33.18 13.28
N LYS A 204 25.73 -34.29 13.97
CA LYS A 204 26.66 -34.52 15.08
C LYS A 204 28.14 -34.43 14.61
N VAL A 205 28.57 -33.26 14.22
CA VAL A 205 30.01 -32.98 14.15
C VAL A 205 30.42 -32.54 15.56
N ALA A 206 31.24 -33.29 16.19
CA ALA A 206 31.50 -33.28 17.63
C ALA A 206 32.05 -31.97 18.24
N THR A 207 32.12 -30.89 17.51
CA THR A 207 32.71 -29.61 17.96
C THR A 207 31.93 -28.34 17.60
N THR A 208 30.82 -28.41 16.89
CA THR A 208 30.04 -27.22 16.49
C THR A 208 28.73 -27.10 17.29
N GLU A 209 28.71 -26.06 18.11
CA GLU A 209 27.50 -25.67 18.80
C GLU A 209 26.37 -25.33 17.81
N ARG A 210 25.11 -25.73 18.12
CA ARG A 210 23.94 -25.37 17.32
C ARG A 210 23.82 -23.87 17.19
N VAL A 211 23.47 -23.38 15.99
CA VAL A 211 23.24 -21.94 15.72
C VAL A 211 22.26 -21.36 16.74
N ILE A 212 21.19 -22.08 17.02
CA ILE A 212 20.15 -21.61 17.94
C ILE A 212 20.70 -21.40 19.37
N ASN A 213 21.59 -22.25 19.88
CA ASN A 213 22.17 -22.11 21.22
C ASN A 213 23.06 -20.84 21.31
N LYS A 214 23.78 -20.53 20.24
CA LYS A 214 24.52 -19.26 20.12
C LYS A 214 23.61 -18.05 20.21
N LEU A 215 22.50 -18.10 19.47
CA LEU A 215 21.52 -17.00 19.42
C LEU A 215 20.77 -16.84 20.75
N HIS A 216 20.47 -17.92 21.48
CA HIS A 216 19.87 -17.86 22.82
C HIS A 216 20.81 -17.14 23.84
N ARG A 217 22.12 -17.34 23.72
CA ARG A 217 23.10 -16.58 24.56
C ARG A 217 23.23 -15.14 24.12
N GLN A 218 23.14 -14.88 22.80
CA GLN A 218 23.27 -13.56 22.21
C GLN A 218 22.02 -12.73 22.42
N TYR A 219 20.82 -13.28 22.25
CA TYR A 219 19.55 -12.54 22.34
C TYR A 219 18.70 -13.04 23.52
N ARG A 220 19.08 -12.61 24.72
CA ARG A 220 18.38 -13.02 25.94
C ARG A 220 17.09 -12.25 26.21
N PHE A 221 16.96 -11.04 25.66
CA PHE A 221 15.82 -10.15 25.84
C PHE A 221 15.31 -9.70 24.46
N ILE A 222 14.15 -10.18 24.09
CA ILE A 222 13.55 -9.89 22.78
C ILE A 222 12.38 -8.94 22.99
N GLN A 223 12.33 -7.87 22.18
CA GLN A 223 11.23 -6.91 22.13
C GLN A 223 10.64 -6.94 20.73
N VAL A 224 9.33 -7.08 20.62
CA VAL A 224 8.62 -7.08 19.34
C VAL A 224 7.57 -6.00 19.35
N ASP A 225 7.69 -5.02 18.46
CA ASP A 225 6.69 -3.96 18.25
C ASP A 225 5.73 -4.35 17.13
N GLU A 226 4.49 -3.84 17.20
CA GLU A 226 3.41 -4.11 16.24
C GLU A 226 3.19 -5.62 15.99
N TYR A 227 3.15 -6.40 17.08
CA TYR A 227 3.07 -7.87 17.02
C TYR A 227 1.84 -8.38 16.27
N GLN A 228 0.74 -7.63 16.23
CA GLN A 228 -0.48 -7.97 15.48
C GLN A 228 -0.30 -8.02 13.96
N ASP A 229 0.77 -7.44 13.43
CA ASP A 229 1.07 -7.43 11.99
C ASP A 229 2.01 -8.57 11.57
N THR A 230 2.47 -9.39 12.52
CA THR A 230 3.38 -10.49 12.23
C THR A 230 2.68 -11.68 11.59
N ASN A 231 3.34 -12.32 10.60
CA ASN A 231 2.88 -13.57 10.00
C ASN A 231 3.35 -14.79 10.79
N VAL A 232 2.93 -15.99 10.36
CA VAL A 232 3.24 -17.25 11.06
C VAL A 232 4.76 -17.49 11.14
N ALA A 233 5.50 -17.27 10.04
CA ALA A 233 6.95 -17.46 10.02
C ALA A 233 7.68 -16.50 10.95
N GLN A 234 7.26 -15.24 11.02
CA GLN A 234 7.82 -14.25 11.95
C GLN A 234 7.55 -14.62 13.40
N ASN A 235 6.34 -15.10 13.70
CA ASN A 235 6.00 -15.57 15.04
C ASN A 235 6.87 -16.77 15.43
N GLU A 236 7.09 -17.72 14.50
CA GLU A 236 7.92 -18.87 14.77
C GLU A 236 9.40 -18.51 14.98
N ILE A 237 9.93 -17.52 14.25
CA ILE A 237 11.27 -16.96 14.49
C ILE A 237 11.38 -16.43 15.92
N VAL A 238 10.39 -15.68 16.40
CA VAL A 238 10.38 -15.17 17.78
C VAL A 238 10.39 -16.31 18.79
N GLU A 239 9.57 -17.33 18.58
CA GLU A 239 9.46 -18.50 19.46
C GLU A 239 10.76 -19.31 19.52
N LEU A 240 11.38 -19.55 18.37
CA LEU A 240 12.67 -20.25 18.30
C LEU A 240 13.75 -19.45 19.01
N LEU A 241 13.83 -18.14 18.81
CA LEU A 241 14.82 -17.27 19.44
C LEU A 241 14.60 -17.10 20.94
N ALA A 242 13.35 -17.18 21.43
CA ALA A 242 13.02 -17.06 22.84
C ALA A 242 13.62 -18.20 23.69
N GLY A 243 13.62 -19.43 23.14
CA GLY A 243 14.17 -20.60 23.81
C GLY A 243 13.59 -20.86 25.19
N GLU A 244 14.44 -21.37 26.11
CA GLU A 244 14.04 -21.64 27.50
C GLU A 244 13.96 -20.37 28.38
N SER A 245 14.69 -19.33 28.01
CA SER A 245 14.68 -18.06 28.78
C SER A 245 13.32 -17.40 28.74
N ASP A 246 12.64 -17.55 27.62
CA ASP A 246 11.29 -17.06 27.33
C ASP A 246 11.09 -15.56 27.65
N ASN A 247 12.16 -14.77 27.53
CA ASN A 247 12.16 -13.34 27.85
C ASN A 247 11.77 -12.51 26.62
N VAL A 248 10.51 -12.60 26.23
CA VAL A 248 9.94 -11.88 25.09
C VAL A 248 8.90 -10.89 25.58
N LEU A 249 9.06 -9.62 25.18
CA LEU A 249 8.00 -8.61 25.26
C LEU A 249 7.39 -8.43 23.88
N ALA A 250 6.15 -8.82 23.67
CA ALA A 250 5.35 -8.48 22.50
C ALA A 250 4.45 -7.29 22.82
N VAL A 251 4.44 -6.29 21.97
CA VAL A 251 3.59 -5.11 22.08
C VAL A 251 2.74 -5.01 20.84
N GLY A 252 1.43 -4.88 20.98
CA GLY A 252 0.53 -4.84 19.86
C GLY A 252 -0.87 -4.34 20.20
N ASP A 253 -1.64 -4.15 19.13
CA ASP A 253 -3.05 -3.78 19.18
C ASP A 253 -3.81 -4.56 18.10
N GLN A 254 -4.60 -5.53 18.51
CA GLN A 254 -5.40 -6.34 17.58
C GLN A 254 -6.34 -5.48 16.73
N ASP A 255 -6.85 -4.37 17.28
CA ASP A 255 -7.74 -3.45 16.61
C ASP A 255 -7.02 -2.60 15.53
N GLN A 256 -5.69 -2.64 15.47
CA GLN A 256 -4.87 -2.01 14.43
C GLN A 256 -4.24 -2.99 13.44
N SER A 257 -4.65 -4.27 13.43
CA SER A 257 -4.23 -5.26 12.42
C SER A 257 -4.94 -4.99 11.10
N ILE A 258 -4.21 -4.47 10.11
CA ILE A 258 -4.70 -4.07 8.78
C ILE A 258 -3.87 -4.64 7.63
N TYR A 259 -3.10 -5.70 7.90
CA TYR A 259 -2.23 -6.37 6.93
C TYR A 259 -2.53 -7.88 6.80
N GLU A 260 -3.78 -8.31 7.07
CA GLU A 260 -4.19 -9.70 6.88
C GLU A 260 -4.02 -10.13 5.42
N TRP A 261 -4.30 -9.24 4.48
CA TRP A 261 -4.06 -9.46 3.05
C TRP A 261 -2.57 -9.63 2.67
N ARG A 262 -1.65 -9.27 3.57
CA ARG A 262 -0.20 -9.51 3.50
C ARG A 262 0.26 -10.68 4.37
N GLY A 263 -0.65 -11.54 4.83
CA GLY A 263 -0.34 -12.70 5.64
C GLY A 263 -0.20 -12.44 7.15
N ALA A 264 -0.55 -11.25 7.66
CA ALA A 264 -0.61 -11.03 9.11
C ALA A 264 -1.57 -12.04 9.76
N ASN A 265 -1.15 -12.62 10.89
CA ASN A 265 -1.88 -13.68 11.56
C ASN A 265 -2.80 -13.09 12.66
N PRO A 266 -4.13 -13.04 12.46
CA PRO A 266 -5.06 -12.50 13.46
C PRO A 266 -5.04 -13.25 14.78
N GLU A 267 -4.70 -14.55 14.73
CA GLU A 267 -4.62 -15.42 15.92
C GLU A 267 -3.26 -15.35 16.64
N GLY A 268 -2.30 -14.64 16.07
CA GLY A 268 -0.92 -14.60 16.55
C GLY A 268 -0.80 -14.20 18.01
N ILE A 269 -1.58 -13.21 18.43
CA ILE A 269 -1.63 -12.74 19.83
C ILE A 269 -2.17 -13.84 20.77
N GLY A 270 -3.25 -14.52 20.40
CA GLY A 270 -3.80 -15.62 21.19
C GLY A 270 -2.83 -16.81 21.29
N LYS A 271 -2.16 -17.16 20.19
CA LYS A 271 -1.13 -18.20 20.17
C LYS A 271 0.07 -17.82 21.04
N PHE A 272 0.50 -16.55 21.03
CA PHE A 272 1.57 -16.07 21.90
C PHE A 272 1.27 -16.27 23.39
N ILE A 273 0.06 -15.92 23.83
CA ILE A 273 -0.38 -16.13 25.22
C ILE A 273 -0.40 -17.63 25.56
N ASN A 274 -0.98 -18.45 24.69
CA ASN A 274 -1.14 -19.89 24.94
C ASN A 274 0.20 -20.63 25.01
N ARG A 275 1.18 -20.26 24.21
CA ARG A 275 2.54 -20.83 24.27
C ARG A 275 3.24 -20.60 25.61
N GLY A 276 2.89 -19.52 26.33
CA GLY A 276 3.37 -19.27 27.69
C GLY A 276 2.81 -20.20 28.74
N LYS A 277 1.60 -20.75 28.55
CA LYS A 277 0.88 -21.56 29.57
C LYS A 277 1.61 -22.84 29.98
N GLY A 278 2.39 -23.43 29.09
CA GLY A 278 3.18 -24.65 29.34
C GLY A 278 4.53 -24.40 30.02
N LYS A 279 4.93 -23.14 30.26
CA LYS A 279 6.22 -22.75 30.82
C LYS A 279 6.02 -21.93 32.11
N LYS A 280 6.41 -20.64 32.09
CA LYS A 280 6.30 -19.70 33.23
C LYS A 280 5.06 -18.83 33.18
N GLY A 281 4.18 -19.05 32.21
CA GLY A 281 3.03 -18.18 31.93
C GLY A 281 3.37 -17.03 31.00
N CYS A 282 2.35 -16.23 30.65
CA CYS A 282 2.48 -14.98 29.93
C CYS A 282 1.83 -13.87 30.76
N ALA A 283 2.61 -12.87 31.14
CA ALA A 283 2.04 -11.69 31.78
C ALA A 283 1.34 -10.83 30.72
N VAL A 284 0.12 -10.40 31.00
CA VAL A 284 -0.65 -9.53 30.11
C VAL A 284 -0.83 -8.17 30.75
N PHE A 285 -0.37 -7.14 30.07
CA PHE A 285 -0.48 -5.75 30.49
C PHE A 285 -1.38 -4.96 29.54
N HIS A 286 -2.12 -3.99 30.06
CA HIS A 286 -2.99 -3.14 29.28
C HIS A 286 -2.54 -1.68 29.41
N LEU A 287 -2.31 -1.01 28.28
CA LEU A 287 -2.05 0.42 28.23
C LEU A 287 -3.30 1.13 27.72
N SER A 288 -4.15 1.60 28.63
CA SER A 288 -5.44 2.20 28.33
C SER A 288 -5.41 3.74 28.23
N THR A 289 -4.34 4.39 28.71
CA THR A 289 -4.24 5.84 28.65
C THR A 289 -3.81 6.32 27.27
N ASN A 290 -4.68 7.01 26.56
CA ASN A 290 -4.40 7.58 25.23
C ASN A 290 -3.88 9.03 25.39
N TYR A 291 -2.65 9.27 24.95
CA TYR A 291 -1.99 10.59 24.97
C TYR A 291 -2.10 11.35 23.64
N ARG A 292 -2.68 10.72 22.62
CA ARG A 292 -2.75 11.29 21.25
C ARG A 292 -3.99 12.13 21.03
N SER A 293 -5.15 11.53 21.23
CA SER A 293 -6.43 12.04 20.74
C SER A 293 -7.27 12.66 21.85
N THR A 294 -8.18 13.56 21.48
CA THR A 294 -9.19 14.09 22.39
C THR A 294 -10.23 13.03 22.76
N PRO A 295 -10.95 13.18 23.88
CA PRO A 295 -11.99 12.24 24.31
C PRO A 295 -13.07 11.98 23.26
N GLU A 296 -13.45 13.00 22.50
CA GLU A 296 -14.51 12.91 21.48
C GLU A 296 -14.08 11.99 20.31
N ILE A 297 -12.81 12.09 19.87
CA ILE A 297 -12.26 11.22 18.83
C ILE A 297 -12.19 9.79 19.33
N ILE A 298 -11.70 9.58 20.56
CA ILE A 298 -11.60 8.26 21.17
C ILE A 298 -12.97 7.62 21.27
N ALA A 299 -13.98 8.34 21.77
CA ALA A 299 -15.33 7.82 21.92
C ALA A 299 -15.97 7.42 20.56
N THR A 300 -15.67 8.17 19.49
CA THR A 300 -16.17 7.85 18.15
C THR A 300 -15.45 6.60 17.59
N ALA A 301 -14.13 6.51 17.75
CA ALA A 301 -13.35 5.35 17.32
C ALA A 301 -13.73 4.09 18.12
N ASP A 302 -13.96 4.21 19.42
CA ASP A 302 -14.36 3.10 20.29
C ASP A 302 -15.75 2.55 19.92
N ARG A 303 -16.73 3.43 19.60
CA ARG A 303 -18.02 2.98 19.08
C ARG A 303 -17.88 2.15 17.83
N LEU A 304 -17.10 2.60 16.86
CA LEU A 304 -16.84 1.86 15.61
C LEU A 304 -16.24 0.47 15.88
N ILE A 305 -15.16 0.44 16.64
CA ILE A 305 -14.39 -0.81 16.79
C ILE A 305 -15.09 -1.85 17.68
N LYS A 306 -16.03 -1.44 18.53
CA LYS A 306 -16.85 -2.36 19.34
C LYS A 306 -17.68 -3.33 18.52
N HIS A 307 -17.95 -3.03 17.26
CA HIS A 307 -18.61 -3.95 16.32
C HIS A 307 -17.71 -5.06 15.76
N SER A 308 -16.40 -5.04 16.05
CA SER A 308 -15.49 -6.12 15.69
C SER A 308 -15.62 -7.30 16.66
N PRO A 309 -15.73 -8.55 16.17
CA PRO A 309 -15.80 -9.73 17.04
C PRO A 309 -14.43 -10.07 17.67
N ASN A 310 -14.45 -10.87 18.73
CA ASN A 310 -13.28 -11.50 19.35
C ASN A 310 -12.16 -10.52 19.77
N ARG A 311 -12.51 -9.31 20.19
CA ARG A 311 -11.55 -8.29 20.62
C ARG A 311 -10.99 -8.56 22.02
N MET A 312 -9.74 -8.24 22.21
CA MET A 312 -9.17 -7.97 23.54
C MET A 312 -9.48 -6.52 23.93
N ALA A 313 -10.70 -6.28 24.45
CA ALA A 313 -11.21 -4.93 24.67
C ALA A 313 -10.34 -4.14 25.67
N ILE A 314 -10.03 -2.90 25.31
CA ILE A 314 -9.42 -1.92 26.18
C ILE A 314 -10.40 -0.73 26.31
N GLU A 315 -10.66 -0.30 27.51
CA GLU A 315 -11.38 0.96 27.76
C GLU A 315 -10.36 2.11 27.79
N PHE A 316 -10.42 2.97 26.77
CA PHE A 316 -9.47 4.07 26.65
C PHE A 316 -9.85 5.27 27.51
N VAL A 317 -8.88 5.79 28.22
CA VAL A 317 -8.95 7.04 28.95
C VAL A 317 -8.10 8.09 28.25
N ALA A 318 -8.70 9.20 27.82
CA ALA A 318 -7.96 10.29 27.22
C ALA A 318 -7.13 11.03 28.27
N ALA A 319 -5.83 11.19 28.01
CA ALA A 319 -4.98 12.08 28.79
C ALA A 319 -5.10 13.55 28.34
N ARG A 320 -5.57 13.79 27.11
CA ARG A 320 -5.83 15.13 26.60
C ARG A 320 -7.17 15.67 27.10
N ALA A 321 -7.21 16.98 27.31
CA ALA A 321 -8.47 17.66 27.60
C ALA A 321 -9.40 17.64 26.39
N SER A 322 -10.70 17.65 26.65
CA SER A 322 -11.72 17.87 25.63
C SER A 322 -11.55 19.27 25.00
N ILE A 323 -11.74 19.34 23.69
CA ILE A 323 -11.86 20.61 22.98
C ILE A 323 -13.33 21.00 22.72
N GLY A 324 -14.28 20.20 23.25
CA GLY A 324 -15.71 20.43 23.13
C GLY A 324 -16.30 20.28 21.72
N LYS A 325 -15.55 19.72 20.77
CA LYS A 325 -15.96 19.56 19.37
C LYS A 325 -15.90 18.10 18.97
N PRO A 326 -17.04 17.41 18.79
CA PRO A 326 -17.07 16.04 18.31
C PRO A 326 -16.56 15.96 16.85
N PRO A 327 -16.13 14.78 16.41
CA PRO A 327 -15.89 14.53 15.00
C PRO A 327 -17.07 14.93 14.14
N ARG A 328 -16.79 15.57 12.98
CA ARG A 328 -17.80 16.13 12.11
C ARG A 328 -18.00 15.28 10.87
N LEU A 329 -19.26 14.96 10.57
CA LEU A 329 -19.68 14.31 9.34
C LEU A 329 -20.29 15.33 8.39
N ASP A 330 -19.83 15.31 7.12
CA ASP A 330 -20.39 16.11 6.05
C ASP A 330 -20.77 15.21 4.85
N ALA A 331 -21.89 15.57 4.19
CA ALA A 331 -22.38 14.91 3.00
C ALA A 331 -22.30 15.85 1.80
N PHE A 332 -21.80 15.34 0.68
CA PHE A 332 -21.66 16.08 -0.57
C PHE A 332 -22.33 15.36 -1.73
N ASN A 333 -22.74 16.11 -2.76
CA ASN A 333 -23.38 15.50 -3.92
C ASN A 333 -22.39 14.70 -4.77
N ASN A 334 -21.13 15.17 -4.90
CA ASN A 334 -20.11 14.56 -5.73
C ASN A 334 -18.69 14.79 -5.17
N PRO A 335 -17.66 14.08 -5.70
CA PRO A 335 -16.28 14.18 -5.23
C PRO A 335 -15.64 15.58 -5.35
N GLU A 336 -16.03 16.36 -6.36
CA GLU A 336 -15.48 17.69 -6.58
C GLU A 336 -15.94 18.67 -5.50
N LEU A 337 -17.23 18.59 -5.12
CA LEU A 337 -17.78 19.39 -4.02
C LEU A 337 -17.19 18.95 -2.67
N GLU A 338 -17.01 17.63 -2.47
CA GLU A 338 -16.31 17.10 -1.30
C GLU A 338 -14.90 17.67 -1.20
N ALA A 339 -14.10 17.54 -2.25
CA ALA A 339 -12.73 18.01 -2.29
C ALA A 339 -12.61 19.53 -2.12
N SER A 340 -13.52 20.30 -2.75
CA SER A 340 -13.58 21.75 -2.61
C SER A 340 -13.86 22.15 -1.15
N ALA A 341 -14.83 21.52 -0.48
CA ALA A 341 -15.15 21.79 0.91
C ALA A 341 -14.01 21.35 1.86
N VAL A 342 -13.34 20.23 1.57
CA VAL A 342 -12.15 19.79 2.32
C VAL A 342 -11.04 20.84 2.22
N ALA A 343 -10.73 21.33 1.03
CA ALA A 343 -9.70 22.34 0.83
C ALA A 343 -10.05 23.69 1.54
N GLU A 344 -11.32 24.10 1.57
CA GLU A 344 -11.75 25.26 2.37
C GLU A 344 -11.55 25.04 3.87
N LYS A 345 -11.91 23.85 4.39
CA LYS A 345 -11.70 23.53 5.81
C LYS A 345 -10.21 23.40 6.15
N VAL A 346 -9.38 22.85 5.25
CA VAL A 346 -7.92 22.84 5.40
C VAL A 346 -7.39 24.27 5.54
N LYS A 347 -7.83 25.18 4.64
CA LYS A 347 -7.49 26.61 4.73
C LYS A 347 -7.92 27.24 6.06
N ALA A 348 -9.12 26.91 6.53
CA ALA A 348 -9.62 27.35 7.84
C ALA A 348 -8.77 26.79 8.99
N CYS A 349 -8.37 25.50 8.94
CA CYS A 349 -7.46 24.92 9.93
C CYS A 349 -6.12 25.65 10.00
N ILE A 350 -5.56 26.03 8.85
CA ILE A 350 -4.29 26.78 8.78
C ILE A 350 -4.47 28.19 9.33
N HIS A 351 -5.44 28.95 8.83
CA HIS A 351 -5.55 30.39 9.12
C HIS A 351 -6.30 30.72 10.41
N LEU A 352 -7.35 29.94 10.75
CA LEU A 352 -8.20 30.24 11.93
C LEU A 352 -7.78 29.46 13.17
N LEU A 353 -7.28 28.21 12.99
CA LEU A 353 -6.84 27.37 14.09
C LEU A 353 -5.33 27.36 14.29
N GLY A 354 -4.56 28.00 13.41
CA GLY A 354 -3.10 28.06 13.47
C GLY A 354 -2.42 26.69 13.36
N ILE A 355 -3.07 25.71 12.71
CA ILE A 355 -2.50 24.38 12.53
C ILE A 355 -1.51 24.44 11.37
N ARG A 356 -0.29 23.99 11.58
CA ARG A 356 0.72 23.93 10.53
C ARG A 356 0.31 22.95 9.43
N PRO A 357 0.55 23.25 8.14
CA PRO A 357 0.13 22.38 7.03
C PRO A 357 0.60 20.91 7.19
N GLU A 358 1.84 20.69 7.65
CA GLU A 358 2.40 19.36 7.88
C GLU A 358 1.71 18.55 8.99
N GLU A 359 0.92 19.21 9.83
CA GLU A 359 0.09 18.60 10.87
C GLU A 359 -1.36 18.37 10.41
N ILE A 360 -1.63 18.52 9.11
CA ILE A 360 -2.92 18.27 8.48
C ILE A 360 -2.76 17.12 7.49
N ALA A 361 -3.67 16.15 7.55
CA ALA A 361 -3.70 15.04 6.59
C ALA A 361 -5.08 14.84 5.99
N VAL A 362 -5.11 14.42 4.72
CA VAL A 362 -6.32 13.94 4.03
C VAL A 362 -6.11 12.47 3.69
N PHE A 363 -7.01 11.62 4.19
CA PHE A 363 -6.97 10.18 4.01
C PHE A 363 -8.05 9.71 3.05
N TYR A 364 -7.70 8.81 2.18
CA TYR A 364 -8.59 8.14 1.25
C TYR A 364 -8.33 6.62 1.23
N ARG A 365 -9.31 5.85 0.77
CA ARG A 365 -9.17 4.39 0.67
C ARG A 365 -8.38 3.95 -0.56
N LEU A 366 -8.58 4.60 -1.69
CA LEU A 366 -7.95 4.30 -2.97
C LEU A 366 -7.14 5.50 -3.46
N ASN A 367 -5.98 5.23 -4.07
CA ASN A 367 -5.07 6.29 -4.50
C ASN A 367 -5.63 7.17 -5.64
N ASP A 368 -6.54 6.65 -6.46
CA ASP A 368 -7.20 7.40 -7.52
C ASP A 368 -8.10 8.54 -6.98
N MET A 369 -8.52 8.43 -5.72
CA MET A 369 -9.32 9.48 -5.06
C MET A 369 -8.51 10.75 -4.74
N SER A 370 -7.17 10.69 -4.77
CA SER A 370 -6.31 11.85 -4.45
C SER A 370 -6.54 13.03 -5.40
N ARG A 371 -6.82 12.75 -6.70
CA ARG A 371 -6.92 13.77 -7.75
C ARG A 371 -7.86 14.94 -7.43
N ALA A 372 -9.08 14.65 -7.00
CA ALA A 372 -10.03 15.71 -6.68
C ALA A 372 -9.52 16.61 -5.56
N VAL A 373 -8.89 16.00 -4.54
CA VAL A 373 -8.29 16.72 -3.40
C VAL A 373 -7.06 17.51 -3.84
N GLU A 374 -6.15 16.92 -4.62
CA GLU A 374 -4.97 17.59 -5.20
C GLU A 374 -5.39 18.82 -5.97
N THR A 375 -6.35 18.67 -6.90
CA THR A 375 -6.90 19.77 -7.69
C THR A 375 -7.51 20.87 -6.82
N ALA A 376 -8.26 20.52 -5.78
CA ALA A 376 -8.92 21.49 -4.92
C ALA A 376 -7.94 22.29 -4.04
N LEU A 377 -6.87 21.62 -3.54
CA LEU A 377 -5.80 22.26 -2.78
C LEU A 377 -4.96 23.18 -3.66
N ALA A 378 -4.57 22.71 -4.86
CA ALA A 378 -3.79 23.51 -5.81
C ALA A 378 -4.52 24.78 -6.27
N ARG A 379 -5.82 24.70 -6.57
CA ARG A 379 -6.66 25.88 -6.89
C ARG A 379 -6.64 26.95 -5.80
N ARG A 380 -6.41 26.53 -4.54
CA ARG A 380 -6.35 27.44 -3.38
C ARG A 380 -4.93 27.78 -2.96
N GLN A 381 -3.94 27.35 -3.75
CA GLN A 381 -2.51 27.57 -3.47
C GLN A 381 -2.08 26.99 -2.11
N ILE A 382 -2.71 25.90 -1.67
CA ILE A 382 -2.33 25.17 -0.46
C ILE A 382 -1.30 24.11 -0.85
N PRO A 383 -0.06 24.18 -0.33
CA PRO A 383 0.95 23.18 -0.64
C PRO A 383 0.58 21.83 -0.07
N TYR A 384 0.74 20.77 -0.86
CA TYR A 384 0.44 19.39 -0.44
C TYR A 384 1.53 18.43 -0.93
N LYS A 385 1.56 17.24 -0.33
CA LYS A 385 2.43 16.15 -0.73
C LYS A 385 1.71 14.81 -0.63
N VAL A 386 1.79 14.02 -1.69
CA VAL A 386 1.23 12.66 -1.74
C VAL A 386 2.22 11.66 -1.16
N PHE A 387 1.81 10.90 -0.13
CA PHE A 387 2.61 9.90 0.55
C PHE A 387 2.21 8.48 0.16
N GLY A 388 3.20 7.66 -0.17
CA GLY A 388 2.98 6.26 -0.53
C GLY A 388 2.42 6.05 -1.93
N GLY A 389 2.41 7.08 -2.76
CA GLY A 389 1.99 7.07 -4.16
C GLY A 389 2.68 8.18 -4.93
N GLN A 390 2.58 8.13 -6.26
CA GLN A 390 2.92 9.27 -7.12
C GLN A 390 1.73 10.25 -7.14
N SER A 391 1.99 11.55 -7.26
CA SER A 391 0.96 12.55 -7.56
C SER A 391 0.16 12.08 -8.77
N PHE A 392 -1.14 12.39 -8.79
CA PHE A 392 -2.02 11.96 -9.89
C PHE A 392 -1.45 12.33 -11.26
N TYR A 393 -0.96 13.58 -11.38
CA TYR A 393 -0.41 14.07 -12.65
C TYR A 393 0.98 13.54 -12.99
N ASP A 394 1.69 12.93 -12.04
CA ASP A 394 3.01 12.31 -12.25
C ASP A 394 2.93 10.84 -12.67
N ARG A 395 1.76 10.23 -12.57
CA ARG A 395 1.55 8.84 -12.96
C ARG A 395 1.82 8.64 -14.44
N ALA A 396 2.44 7.52 -14.78
CA ALA A 396 2.88 7.23 -16.15
C ALA A 396 1.72 7.28 -17.16
N GLU A 397 0.57 6.67 -16.81
CA GLU A 397 -0.63 6.65 -17.63
C GLU A 397 -1.26 8.03 -17.82
N ILE A 398 -1.16 8.91 -16.82
CA ILE A 398 -1.67 10.28 -16.91
C ILE A 398 -0.74 11.16 -17.74
N ARG A 399 0.58 11.02 -17.55
CA ARG A 399 1.57 11.66 -18.41
C ARG A 399 1.45 11.24 -19.88
N ASP A 400 1.03 9.99 -20.13
CA ASP A 400 0.75 9.50 -21.48
C ASP A 400 -0.51 10.19 -22.05
N CYS A 401 -1.59 10.32 -21.25
CA CYS A 401 -2.79 11.07 -21.65
C CYS A 401 -2.48 12.56 -21.93
N ILE A 402 -1.66 13.17 -21.07
CA ILE A 402 -1.20 14.56 -21.29
C ILE A 402 -0.39 14.67 -22.60
N ALA A 403 0.50 13.70 -22.88
CA ALA A 403 1.26 13.69 -24.14
C ALA A 403 0.35 13.49 -25.36
N MET A 404 -0.71 12.68 -25.24
CA MET A 404 -1.73 12.54 -26.28
C MET A 404 -2.43 13.88 -26.57
N LEU A 405 -2.83 14.61 -25.53
CA LEU A 405 -3.42 15.95 -25.70
C LEU A 405 -2.42 16.96 -26.26
N ARG A 406 -1.15 16.94 -25.82
CA ARG A 406 -0.10 17.80 -26.37
C ARG A 406 0.09 17.57 -27.87
N LEU A 407 0.08 16.32 -28.31
CA LEU A 407 0.24 15.96 -29.71
C LEU A 407 -0.97 16.38 -30.57
N LEU A 408 -2.20 16.30 -30.02
CA LEU A 408 -3.40 16.85 -30.67
C LEU A 408 -3.36 18.38 -30.78
N ASN A 409 -2.85 19.06 -29.74
CA ASN A 409 -2.71 20.52 -29.74
C ASN A 409 -1.59 21.00 -30.65
N ASN A 410 -0.45 20.32 -30.61
CA ASN A 410 0.74 20.65 -31.39
C ASN A 410 1.31 19.38 -32.05
N PRO A 411 0.92 19.08 -33.29
CA PRO A 411 1.43 17.92 -34.05
C PRO A 411 2.95 17.95 -34.35
N LYS A 412 3.65 19.05 -34.02
CA LYS A 412 5.12 19.17 -34.10
C LYS A 412 5.83 18.83 -32.78
N ASP A 413 5.12 18.47 -31.71
CA ASP A 413 5.71 18.16 -30.41
C ASP A 413 6.42 16.80 -30.46
N ALA A 414 7.73 16.82 -30.75
CA ALA A 414 8.56 15.62 -30.86
C ALA A 414 8.64 14.84 -29.55
N ALA A 415 8.66 15.52 -28.38
CA ALA A 415 8.70 14.86 -27.07
C ALA A 415 7.39 14.09 -26.80
N ALA A 416 6.25 14.70 -27.10
CA ALA A 416 4.95 14.03 -26.97
C ALA A 416 4.84 12.88 -27.97
N PHE A 417 5.29 13.05 -29.22
CA PHE A 417 5.31 12.01 -30.23
C PHE A 417 6.12 10.80 -29.77
N THR A 418 7.37 10.99 -29.37
CA THR A 418 8.27 9.94 -28.89
C THR A 418 7.66 9.18 -27.69
N ARG A 419 6.98 9.91 -26.79
CA ARG A 419 6.35 9.30 -25.62
C ARG A 419 5.22 8.34 -25.97
N VAL A 420 4.39 8.65 -26.97
CA VAL A 420 3.16 7.89 -27.26
C VAL A 420 3.28 6.93 -28.45
N VAL A 421 4.28 7.09 -29.32
CA VAL A 421 4.41 6.36 -30.57
C VAL A 421 4.42 4.83 -30.42
N ASN A 422 5.01 4.33 -29.34
CA ASN A 422 5.06 2.91 -28.98
C ASN A 422 4.13 2.53 -27.80
N LYS A 423 3.06 3.25 -27.61
CA LYS A 423 2.05 2.93 -26.57
C LYS A 423 0.66 2.83 -27.20
N PRO A 424 0.27 1.62 -27.68
CA PRO A 424 0.90 0.29 -27.58
C PRO A 424 2.17 0.14 -28.41
N LYS A 425 2.90 -0.96 -28.14
CA LYS A 425 4.13 -1.29 -28.88
C LYS A 425 3.83 -1.43 -30.37
N ARG A 426 4.55 -0.66 -31.20
CA ARG A 426 4.43 -0.64 -32.68
C ARG A 426 5.73 -0.96 -33.40
N GLY A 427 6.82 -1.20 -32.66
CA GLY A 427 8.13 -1.46 -33.26
C GLY A 427 8.80 -0.22 -33.89
N ILE A 428 8.31 0.98 -33.59
CA ILE A 428 8.86 2.24 -34.11
C ILE A 428 10.09 2.64 -33.28
N GLY A 429 11.29 2.32 -33.77
CA GLY A 429 12.56 2.64 -33.09
C GLY A 429 13.03 4.08 -33.34
N GLU A 430 14.10 4.49 -32.64
CA GLU A 430 14.71 5.84 -32.76
C GLU A 430 15.09 6.18 -34.19
N LYS A 431 15.62 5.23 -34.97
CA LYS A 431 15.95 5.46 -36.37
C LYS A 431 14.73 5.80 -37.24
N THR A 432 13.60 5.15 -36.96
CA THR A 432 12.33 5.40 -37.67
C THR A 432 11.77 6.77 -37.23
N ILE A 433 11.83 7.12 -35.96
CA ILE A 433 11.43 8.44 -35.45
C ILE A 433 12.27 9.53 -36.13
N GLY A 434 13.60 9.37 -36.18
CA GLY A 434 14.50 10.32 -36.84
C GLY A 434 14.21 10.49 -38.35
N LYS A 435 13.82 9.42 -39.07
CA LYS A 435 13.39 9.53 -40.47
C LYS A 435 12.13 10.38 -40.60
N ILE A 436 11.14 10.19 -39.73
CA ILE A 436 9.90 10.98 -39.71
C ILE A 436 10.18 12.45 -39.42
N GLU A 437 11.02 12.75 -38.41
CA GLU A 437 11.42 14.10 -38.05
C GLU A 437 12.16 14.82 -39.19
N ASN A 438 13.12 14.16 -39.83
CA ASN A 438 13.86 14.70 -40.96
C ASN A 438 12.95 14.96 -42.18
N PHE A 439 12.04 14.04 -42.45
CA PHE A 439 11.07 14.23 -43.55
C PHE A 439 10.11 15.39 -43.26
N ALA A 440 9.59 15.47 -42.04
CA ALA A 440 8.74 16.59 -41.57
C ALA A 440 9.43 17.93 -41.76
N ALA A 441 10.72 18.03 -41.36
CA ALA A 441 11.53 19.23 -41.52
C ALA A 441 11.76 19.54 -43.00
N MET A 442 12.13 18.57 -43.82
CA MET A 442 12.42 18.74 -45.25
C MET A 442 11.17 19.20 -46.03
N LYS A 443 10.02 18.60 -45.76
CA LYS A 443 8.76 18.94 -46.42
C LYS A 443 8.00 20.10 -45.78
N SER A 444 8.50 20.64 -44.65
CA SER A 444 7.87 21.71 -43.88
C SER A 444 6.46 21.36 -43.40
N VAL A 445 6.22 20.09 -43.07
CA VAL A 445 4.96 19.55 -42.51
C VAL A 445 5.14 19.23 -41.01
N ASP A 446 4.07 18.92 -40.30
CA ASP A 446 4.15 18.42 -38.94
C ASP A 446 4.41 16.88 -38.89
N LEU A 447 4.71 16.35 -37.72
CA LEU A 447 5.06 14.93 -37.53
C LEU A 447 3.90 14.00 -37.88
N ILE A 448 2.67 14.41 -37.59
CA ILE A 448 1.47 13.62 -37.86
C ILE A 448 1.14 13.61 -39.36
N ALA A 449 1.31 14.76 -40.01
CA ALA A 449 1.19 14.85 -41.47
C ALA A 449 2.30 14.03 -42.17
N ALA A 450 3.54 14.07 -41.68
CA ALA A 450 4.62 13.24 -42.18
C ALA A 450 4.31 11.74 -42.08
N CYS A 451 3.59 11.29 -41.07
CA CYS A 451 3.14 9.91 -40.94
C CYS A 451 2.11 9.46 -41.98
N ALA A 452 1.56 10.36 -42.80
CA ALA A 452 0.72 10.00 -43.95
C ALA A 452 1.55 9.61 -45.18
N HIS A 453 2.82 10.02 -45.23
CA HIS A 453 3.71 9.80 -46.39
C HIS A 453 4.57 8.53 -46.28
N VAL A 454 3.96 7.44 -45.82
CA VAL A 454 4.67 6.17 -45.54
C VAL A 454 5.30 5.57 -46.77
N ASP A 455 4.69 5.73 -47.93
CA ASP A 455 5.21 5.20 -49.21
C ASP A 455 6.52 5.87 -49.65
N GLU A 456 6.71 7.16 -49.27
CA GLU A 456 7.96 7.89 -49.49
C GLU A 456 9.02 7.56 -48.41
N LEU A 457 8.59 7.22 -47.18
CA LEU A 457 9.46 7.04 -46.04
C LEU A 457 9.90 5.59 -45.83
N PHE A 458 9.04 4.62 -46.09
CA PHE A 458 9.17 3.22 -45.68
C PHE A 458 8.69 2.23 -46.75
N ALA A 459 8.95 2.52 -48.05
CA ALA A 459 8.58 1.68 -49.17
C ALA A 459 9.05 0.20 -49.06
N ASP A 460 10.17 0.00 -48.38
CA ASP A 460 10.81 -1.32 -48.22
C ASP A 460 10.43 -2.05 -46.91
N ASP A 461 9.57 -1.46 -46.07
CA ASP A 461 9.18 -2.03 -44.76
C ASP A 461 7.69 -1.80 -44.46
N GLU A 462 6.85 -2.70 -44.96
CA GLU A 462 5.40 -2.64 -44.85
C GLU A 462 4.92 -2.61 -43.39
N HIS A 463 5.59 -3.34 -42.46
CA HIS A 463 5.23 -3.35 -41.05
C HIS A 463 5.46 -2.01 -40.37
N VAL A 464 6.58 -1.35 -40.68
CA VAL A 464 6.89 -0.01 -40.17
C VAL A 464 5.93 1.00 -40.82
N ALA A 465 5.67 0.89 -42.11
CA ALA A 465 4.75 1.76 -42.81
C ALA A 465 3.34 1.73 -42.20
N ASP A 466 2.78 0.55 -41.97
CA ASP A 466 1.48 0.39 -41.32
C ASP A 466 1.46 0.96 -39.89
N ALA A 467 2.49 0.70 -39.12
CA ALA A 467 2.61 1.22 -37.76
C ALA A 467 2.67 2.75 -37.70
N VAL A 468 3.38 3.37 -38.65
CA VAL A 468 3.49 4.83 -38.78
C VAL A 468 2.17 5.43 -39.30
N LYS A 469 1.51 4.79 -40.25
CA LYS A 469 0.20 5.20 -40.79
C LYS A 469 -0.88 5.24 -39.67
N GLN A 470 -0.81 4.31 -38.74
CA GLN A 470 -1.70 4.34 -37.58
C GLN A 470 -1.57 5.64 -36.75
N MET A 471 -0.38 6.23 -36.63
CA MET A 471 -0.21 7.50 -35.92
C MET A 471 -0.99 8.62 -36.59
N HIS A 472 -0.94 8.71 -37.95
CA HIS A 472 -1.77 9.65 -38.70
C HIS A 472 -3.26 9.40 -38.48
N PHE A 473 -3.73 8.14 -38.54
CA PHE A 473 -5.13 7.78 -38.29
C PHE A 473 -5.61 8.18 -36.87
N ILE A 474 -4.75 8.03 -35.88
CA ILE A 474 -5.11 8.31 -34.47
C ILE A 474 -5.13 9.81 -34.19
N TYR A 475 -4.08 10.55 -34.61
CA TYR A 475 -3.88 11.95 -34.22
C TYR A 475 -4.27 12.96 -35.29
N GLY A 476 -4.43 12.54 -36.56
CA GLY A 476 -4.94 13.39 -37.63
C GLY A 476 -6.46 13.48 -37.68
N MET A 477 -7.14 13.25 -36.56
CA MET A 477 -8.61 13.29 -36.52
C MET A 477 -9.16 14.73 -36.57
N ASP A 478 -10.38 14.84 -37.13
CA ASP A 478 -11.13 16.10 -37.09
C ASP A 478 -11.54 16.43 -35.64
N GLN A 479 -11.11 17.59 -35.18
CA GLN A 479 -11.38 18.11 -33.83
C GLN A 479 -12.63 18.98 -33.75
N LYS A 480 -13.22 19.34 -34.88
CA LYS A 480 -14.31 20.30 -34.99
C LYS A 480 -15.56 19.81 -34.26
N GLY A 481 -16.10 20.66 -33.41
CA GLY A 481 -17.33 20.39 -32.63
C GLY A 481 -17.19 19.34 -31.53
N LYS A 482 -15.97 18.96 -31.15
CA LYS A 482 -15.68 18.04 -30.05
C LYS A 482 -15.11 18.78 -28.85
N THR A 483 -15.52 18.38 -27.65
CA THR A 483 -14.89 18.84 -26.43
C THR A 483 -13.50 18.25 -26.25
N VAL A 484 -12.64 18.86 -25.42
CA VAL A 484 -11.31 18.31 -25.11
C VAL A 484 -11.42 16.90 -24.48
N ALA A 485 -12.47 16.65 -23.72
CA ALA A 485 -12.75 15.34 -23.15
C ALA A 485 -13.11 14.29 -24.21
N ASP A 486 -13.95 14.66 -25.18
CA ASP A 486 -14.27 13.78 -26.32
C ASP A 486 -13.02 13.42 -27.12
N LEU A 487 -12.15 14.40 -27.36
CA LEU A 487 -10.89 14.21 -28.07
C LEU A 487 -9.97 13.23 -27.34
N LEU A 488 -9.76 13.39 -26.04
CA LEU A 488 -8.94 12.48 -25.26
C LEU A 488 -9.54 11.07 -25.22
N SER A 489 -10.85 10.96 -25.00
CA SER A 489 -11.56 9.67 -25.02
C SER A 489 -11.43 8.97 -26.35
N GLU A 490 -11.53 9.71 -27.47
CA GLU A 490 -11.38 9.18 -28.81
C GLU A 490 -9.96 8.70 -29.10
N VAL A 491 -8.93 9.48 -28.70
CA VAL A 491 -7.52 9.05 -28.85
C VAL A 491 -7.23 7.81 -28.02
N VAL A 492 -7.63 7.78 -26.76
CA VAL A 492 -7.46 6.62 -25.88
C VAL A 492 -8.11 5.37 -26.49
N SER A 493 -9.32 5.52 -27.09
CA SER A 493 -10.04 4.44 -27.76
C SER A 493 -9.36 4.00 -29.06
N ARG A 494 -9.05 4.92 -29.99
CA ARG A 494 -8.40 4.60 -31.27
C ARG A 494 -7.03 3.98 -31.09
N ASN A 495 -6.33 4.43 -30.04
CA ASN A 495 -5.01 3.93 -29.66
C ASN A 495 -5.07 2.57 -28.95
N ASN A 496 -6.26 2.04 -28.62
CA ASN A 496 -6.44 0.86 -27.78
C ASN A 496 -5.63 0.92 -26.46
N TYR A 497 -5.47 2.14 -25.91
CA TYR A 497 -4.54 2.38 -24.78
C TYR A 497 -4.89 1.59 -23.53
N LYS A 498 -6.18 1.42 -23.21
CA LYS A 498 -6.60 0.60 -22.07
C LYS A 498 -6.25 -0.88 -22.23
N LYS A 499 -6.37 -1.43 -23.47
CA LYS A 499 -5.90 -2.80 -23.76
C LYS A 499 -4.38 -2.90 -23.68
N TYR A 500 -3.67 -1.85 -24.07
CA TYR A 500 -2.21 -1.80 -23.86
C TYR A 500 -1.84 -1.84 -22.39
N LEU A 501 -2.58 -1.15 -21.51
CA LEU A 501 -2.37 -1.25 -20.05
C LEU A 501 -2.64 -2.67 -19.52
N GLU A 502 -3.65 -3.37 -20.07
CA GLU A 502 -3.94 -4.77 -19.74
C GLU A 502 -2.82 -5.72 -20.22
N ALA A 503 -2.32 -5.50 -21.41
CA ALA A 503 -1.25 -6.30 -22.02
C ALA A 503 0.13 -5.99 -21.45
N ASN A 504 0.25 -4.93 -20.62
CA ASN A 504 1.50 -4.61 -19.92
C ASN A 504 1.65 -5.54 -18.72
N GLU A 505 1.99 -6.76 -19.02
CA GLU A 505 2.02 -7.96 -18.20
C GLU A 505 2.96 -7.90 -16.97
N LYS A 506 3.68 -6.79 -16.74
CA LYS A 506 4.62 -6.60 -15.61
C LYS A 506 3.95 -6.15 -14.30
N GLU A 507 2.65 -5.93 -14.28
CA GLU A 507 1.95 -5.36 -13.12
C GLU A 507 0.92 -6.32 -12.54
N GLU A 508 0.70 -6.23 -11.23
CA GLU A 508 -0.36 -6.95 -10.53
C GLU A 508 -1.73 -6.59 -11.10
N PRO A 509 -2.68 -7.53 -11.23
CA PRO A 509 -4.02 -7.23 -11.77
C PRO A 509 -4.71 -6.03 -11.11
N GLY A 510 -4.55 -5.85 -9.81
CA GLY A 510 -5.09 -4.70 -9.07
C GLY A 510 -4.47 -3.36 -9.49
N LYS A 511 -3.20 -3.34 -9.86
CA LYS A 511 -2.52 -2.13 -10.37
C LYS A 511 -2.97 -1.78 -11.78
N ILE A 512 -3.20 -2.78 -12.62
CA ILE A 512 -3.73 -2.59 -13.98
C ILE A 512 -5.11 -1.92 -13.90
N ASP A 513 -6.00 -2.43 -13.03
CA ASP A 513 -7.32 -1.84 -12.83
C ASP A 513 -7.23 -0.43 -12.23
N GLU A 514 -6.28 -0.17 -11.34
CA GLU A 514 -6.01 1.18 -10.81
C GLU A 514 -5.58 2.13 -11.94
N ARG A 515 -4.64 1.74 -12.81
CA ARG A 515 -4.19 2.57 -13.94
C ARG A 515 -5.32 2.86 -14.93
N LYS A 516 -6.17 1.87 -15.23
CA LYS A 516 -7.35 2.07 -16.09
C LYS A 516 -8.32 3.06 -15.47
N ARG A 517 -8.58 2.95 -14.14
CA ARG A 517 -9.41 3.92 -13.42
C ARG A 517 -8.81 5.32 -13.44
N CYS A 518 -7.48 5.47 -13.32
CA CYS A 518 -6.82 6.76 -13.43
C CYS A 518 -7.04 7.40 -14.81
N VAL A 519 -6.99 6.62 -15.90
CA VAL A 519 -7.31 7.12 -17.25
C VAL A 519 -8.76 7.58 -17.33
N ASP A 520 -9.71 6.78 -16.80
CA ASP A 520 -11.12 7.17 -16.75
C ASP A 520 -11.34 8.44 -15.93
N GLU A 521 -10.67 8.54 -14.81
CA GLU A 521 -10.73 9.70 -13.91
C GLU A 521 -10.15 10.96 -14.57
N MET A 522 -9.08 10.83 -15.36
CA MET A 522 -8.53 11.92 -16.17
C MET A 522 -9.57 12.43 -17.20
N ILE A 523 -10.23 11.51 -17.92
CA ILE A 523 -11.25 11.87 -18.90
C ILE A 523 -12.47 12.51 -18.23
N ASN A 524 -12.92 11.96 -17.10
CA ASN A 524 -14.03 12.50 -16.32
C ASN A 524 -13.75 13.93 -15.82
N SER A 525 -12.53 14.12 -15.27
CA SER A 525 -12.07 15.43 -14.81
C SER A 525 -12.05 16.47 -15.92
N LEU A 526 -11.57 16.04 -17.08
CA LEU A 526 -11.51 16.89 -18.26
C LEU A 526 -12.93 17.26 -18.75
N ALA A 527 -13.87 16.31 -18.70
CA ALA A 527 -15.27 16.59 -19.04
C ALA A 527 -15.91 17.62 -18.11
N LEU A 528 -15.62 17.56 -16.81
CA LEU A 528 -16.09 18.56 -15.85
C LEU A 528 -15.45 19.93 -16.10
N TRP A 529 -14.13 19.94 -16.37
CA TRP A 529 -13.43 21.18 -16.75
C TRP A 529 -14.03 21.80 -18.01
N CYS A 530 -14.37 21.01 -19.03
CA CYS A 530 -15.07 21.49 -20.25
C CYS A 530 -16.45 22.08 -19.92
N GLY A 531 -17.19 21.50 -18.94
CA GLY A 531 -18.46 22.06 -18.47
C GLY A 531 -18.31 23.45 -17.86
N ASP A 532 -17.25 23.64 -17.07
CA ASP A 532 -16.91 24.94 -16.47
C ASP A 532 -16.30 25.93 -17.49
N ASN A 533 -15.72 25.42 -18.59
CA ASN A 533 -15.04 26.20 -19.63
C ASN A 533 -15.54 25.77 -21.04
N PRO A 534 -16.76 26.14 -21.43
CA PRO A 534 -17.37 25.66 -22.69
C PRO A 534 -16.56 26.01 -23.95
N GLU A 535 -15.88 27.15 -23.95
CA GLU A 535 -15.01 27.61 -25.04
C GLU A 535 -13.52 27.22 -24.83
N GLY A 536 -13.22 26.45 -23.80
CA GLY A 536 -11.85 26.09 -23.43
C GLY A 536 -11.20 25.15 -24.44
N SER A 537 -10.00 25.53 -24.91
CA SER A 537 -9.19 24.75 -25.83
C SER A 537 -8.30 23.72 -25.12
N ILE A 538 -7.68 22.80 -25.90
CA ILE A 538 -6.64 21.89 -25.38
C ILE A 538 -5.49 22.70 -24.74
N ALA A 539 -5.08 23.81 -25.37
CA ALA A 539 -4.01 24.66 -24.86
C ALA A 539 -4.35 25.24 -23.48
N ASP A 540 -5.61 25.67 -23.27
CA ASP A 540 -6.06 26.21 -21.97
C ASP A 540 -6.04 25.15 -20.89
N TYR A 541 -6.47 23.92 -21.20
CA TYR A 541 -6.41 22.79 -20.27
C TYR A 541 -4.98 22.39 -19.94
N LEU A 542 -4.08 22.33 -20.93
CA LEU A 542 -2.66 22.04 -20.67
C LEU A 542 -2.01 23.12 -19.79
N GLY A 543 -2.33 24.39 -20.03
CA GLY A 543 -1.92 25.49 -19.15
C GLY A 543 -2.45 25.34 -17.72
N TYR A 544 -3.70 24.93 -17.58
CA TYR A 544 -4.30 24.64 -16.28
C TYR A 544 -3.57 23.51 -15.53
N ILE A 545 -3.22 22.40 -16.21
CA ILE A 545 -2.44 21.30 -15.59
C ILE A 545 -1.06 21.80 -15.12
N VAL A 546 -0.35 22.62 -15.91
CA VAL A 546 0.96 23.17 -15.52
C VAL A 546 0.86 23.96 -14.22
N LEU A 547 -0.20 24.74 -14.04
CA LEU A 547 -0.44 25.49 -12.80
C LEU A 547 -0.72 24.55 -11.62
N LEU A 548 -1.43 23.43 -11.83
CA LEU A 548 -1.70 22.43 -10.80
C LEU A 548 -0.41 21.73 -10.35
N THR A 549 0.41 21.30 -11.30
CA THR A 549 1.66 20.55 -11.00
C THR A 549 2.75 21.41 -10.42
N SER A 550 2.81 22.71 -10.75
CA SER A 550 3.78 23.64 -10.15
C SER A 550 3.56 23.92 -8.66
N ALA A 551 2.38 23.59 -8.13
CA ALA A 551 2.09 23.66 -6.69
C ALA A 551 2.70 22.48 -5.90
N ASP A 552 3.00 21.34 -6.55
CA ASP A 552 3.62 20.15 -5.94
C ASP A 552 5.12 20.32 -5.63
N ASP A 553 5.83 21.17 -6.36
CA ASP A 553 7.30 21.30 -6.27
C ASP A 553 7.79 22.15 -5.06
N LYS A 554 6.88 22.76 -4.29
CA LYS A 554 7.24 23.59 -3.14
C LYS A 554 7.17 22.81 -1.84
N ASP A 555 8.12 21.90 -1.59
CA ASP A 555 8.24 21.19 -0.31
C ASP A 555 9.46 21.66 0.48
N ASP A 556 9.33 22.80 1.16
CA ASP A 556 10.25 23.26 2.21
C ASP A 556 9.67 23.04 3.63
N GLY A 557 8.99 21.91 3.87
CA GLY A 557 8.58 21.50 5.22
C GLY A 557 7.18 21.94 5.67
N GLY A 558 6.36 22.56 4.81
CA GLY A 558 5.05 23.11 5.19
C GLY A 558 3.89 22.62 4.31
N SER A 559 3.77 21.31 4.01
CA SER A 559 2.75 20.79 3.10
C SER A 559 1.72 19.89 3.79
N VAL A 560 0.45 19.97 3.35
CA VAL A 560 -0.63 19.07 3.73
C VAL A 560 -0.33 17.65 3.21
N LYS A 561 -0.56 16.62 4.02
CA LYS A 561 -0.23 15.25 3.69
C LYS A 561 -1.45 14.53 3.10
N LEU A 562 -1.31 14.02 1.88
CA LEU A 562 -2.33 13.19 1.24
C LEU A 562 -1.85 11.75 1.20
N MET A 563 -2.67 10.81 1.66
CA MET A 563 -2.25 9.40 1.69
C MET A 563 -3.41 8.43 1.80
N SER A 564 -3.17 7.18 1.40
CA SER A 564 -4.14 6.12 1.66
C SER A 564 -4.24 5.83 3.17
N LEU A 565 -5.38 5.30 3.61
CA LEU A 565 -5.58 4.87 5.00
C LEU A 565 -4.49 3.89 5.47
N HIS A 566 -4.04 2.96 4.61
CA HIS A 566 -2.96 2.03 4.95
C HIS A 566 -1.62 2.73 5.21
N SER A 567 -1.31 3.75 4.41
CA SER A 567 -0.07 4.53 4.56
C SER A 567 -0.07 5.43 5.79
N SER A 568 -1.24 5.66 6.40
CA SER A 568 -1.38 6.49 7.60
C SER A 568 -0.95 5.78 8.90
N LYS A 569 -0.77 4.45 8.86
CA LYS A 569 -0.38 3.66 10.03
C LYS A 569 0.97 4.13 10.59
N GLY A 570 1.05 4.29 11.91
CA GLY A 570 2.24 4.83 12.59
C GLY A 570 2.34 6.36 12.61
N LEU A 571 1.54 7.08 11.81
CA LEU A 571 1.53 8.54 11.77
C LEU A 571 0.46 9.14 12.71
N GLU A 572 0.52 10.47 12.89
CA GLU A 572 -0.48 11.21 13.67
C GLU A 572 -0.45 12.71 13.30
N PHE A 573 -1.64 13.34 13.28
CA PHE A 573 -1.83 14.70 12.79
C PHE A 573 -2.81 15.47 13.69
N ASP A 574 -2.65 16.79 13.78
CA ASP A 574 -3.57 17.64 14.56
C ASP A 574 -4.97 17.69 13.93
N ALA A 575 -5.05 17.72 12.61
CA ALA A 575 -6.30 17.64 11.87
C ALA A 575 -6.26 16.53 10.81
N VAL A 576 -7.28 15.68 10.79
CA VAL A 576 -7.45 14.58 9.83
C VAL A 576 -8.76 14.75 9.09
N PHE A 577 -8.71 14.65 7.77
CA PHE A 577 -9.85 14.59 6.87
C PHE A 577 -9.92 13.18 6.28
N MET A 578 -11.03 12.48 6.49
CA MET A 578 -11.30 11.20 5.85
C MET A 578 -12.38 11.40 4.78
N VAL A 579 -12.01 11.24 3.52
CA VAL A 579 -12.90 11.44 2.38
C VAL A 579 -13.39 10.11 1.80
N GLY A 580 -14.59 10.12 1.22
CA GLY A 580 -15.15 8.96 0.54
C GLY A 580 -15.49 7.81 1.49
N VAL A 581 -16.04 8.11 2.66
CA VAL A 581 -16.46 7.07 3.62
C VAL A 581 -17.83 6.52 3.19
N GLU A 582 -17.80 5.66 2.17
CA GLU A 582 -18.97 5.11 1.47
C GLU A 582 -18.88 3.59 1.35
N ASN A 583 -20.02 2.90 1.32
CA ASN A 583 -20.07 1.48 0.99
C ASN A 583 -19.46 1.24 -0.41
N ASN A 584 -18.79 0.13 -0.61
CA ASN A 584 -18.01 -0.26 -1.77
C ASN A 584 -16.63 0.43 -1.90
N LEU A 585 -16.39 1.54 -1.19
CA LEU A 585 -15.09 2.18 -1.04
C LEU A 585 -14.48 1.86 0.34
N LEU A 586 -15.21 2.16 1.41
CA LEU A 586 -14.83 1.85 2.78
C LEU A 586 -16.09 1.42 3.58
N PRO A 587 -16.40 0.13 3.69
CA PRO A 587 -15.56 -1.04 3.32
C PRO A 587 -15.41 -1.21 1.80
N HIS A 588 -14.22 -1.68 1.39
CA HIS A 588 -13.92 -1.93 -0.02
C HIS A 588 -14.63 -3.16 -0.54
N LYS A 589 -15.35 -3.03 -1.68
CA LYS A 589 -16.19 -4.10 -2.25
C LYS A 589 -15.45 -5.43 -2.41
N LYS A 590 -14.23 -5.38 -2.97
CA LYS A 590 -13.43 -6.60 -3.23
C LYS A 590 -13.06 -7.32 -1.94
N ALA A 591 -12.66 -6.60 -0.89
CA ALA A 591 -12.30 -7.19 0.40
C ALA A 591 -13.48 -7.94 1.03
N VAL A 592 -14.68 -7.34 0.96
CA VAL A 592 -15.91 -7.95 1.49
C VAL A 592 -16.39 -9.13 0.62
N MET A 593 -16.24 -9.06 -0.72
CA MET A 593 -16.64 -10.16 -1.60
C MET A 593 -15.73 -11.39 -1.46
N GLU A 594 -14.41 -11.20 -1.33
CA GLU A 594 -13.45 -12.30 -1.20
C GLU A 594 -13.49 -12.95 0.19
N ARG A 595 -13.70 -12.14 1.25
CA ARG A 595 -13.72 -12.56 2.65
C ARG A 595 -14.82 -11.81 3.40
N PRO A 596 -16.10 -12.24 3.31
CA PRO A 596 -17.23 -11.41 3.74
C PRO A 596 -17.13 -10.88 5.17
N GLU A 597 -16.90 -11.74 6.15
CA GLU A 597 -16.79 -11.34 7.55
C GLU A 597 -15.39 -10.81 7.90
N ALA A 598 -14.35 -11.55 7.54
CA ALA A 598 -12.97 -11.17 7.84
C ALA A 598 -12.57 -9.87 7.12
N GLY A 599 -12.94 -9.73 5.83
CA GLY A 599 -12.67 -8.53 5.05
C GLY A 599 -13.42 -7.31 5.59
N LEU A 600 -14.70 -7.47 5.99
CA LEU A 600 -15.45 -6.39 6.63
C LEU A 600 -14.80 -5.93 7.94
N ASN A 601 -14.33 -6.87 8.75
CA ASN A 601 -13.66 -6.56 10.02
C ASN A 601 -12.29 -5.91 9.79
N GLU A 602 -11.53 -6.33 8.77
CA GLU A 602 -10.28 -5.67 8.38
C GLU A 602 -10.51 -4.22 7.92
N GLU A 603 -11.52 -3.97 7.08
CA GLU A 603 -11.89 -2.62 6.64
C GLU A 603 -12.40 -1.75 7.80
N ARG A 604 -13.10 -2.34 8.80
CA ARG A 604 -13.48 -1.63 10.04
C ARG A 604 -12.26 -1.21 10.85
N ARG A 605 -11.27 -2.10 11.00
CA ARG A 605 -9.99 -1.75 11.66
C ARG A 605 -9.23 -0.68 10.88
N LEU A 606 -9.29 -0.71 9.54
CA LEU A 606 -8.68 0.32 8.70
C LEU A 606 -9.34 1.70 8.92
N CYS A 607 -10.67 1.75 9.01
CA CYS A 607 -11.41 2.97 9.34
C CYS A 607 -11.05 3.46 10.75
N TYR A 608 -10.98 2.54 11.73
CA TYR A 608 -10.55 2.83 13.11
C TYR A 608 -9.11 3.39 13.16
N VAL A 609 -8.18 2.81 12.40
CA VAL A 609 -6.82 3.34 12.26
C VAL A 609 -6.87 4.77 11.76
N GLY A 610 -7.65 5.07 10.71
CA GLY A 610 -7.81 6.42 10.19
C GLY A 610 -8.31 7.42 11.25
N PHE A 611 -9.37 7.08 11.98
CA PHE A 611 -9.91 7.94 13.06
C PHE A 611 -8.85 8.23 14.13
N THR A 612 -8.12 7.20 14.55
CA THR A 612 -7.12 7.29 15.62
C THR A 612 -5.81 7.96 15.22
N ARG A 613 -5.68 8.43 13.97
CA ARG A 613 -4.56 9.29 13.56
C ARG A 613 -4.76 10.74 13.96
N ALA A 614 -6.01 11.15 14.22
CA ALA A 614 -6.33 12.52 14.61
C ALA A 614 -5.99 12.79 16.07
N ARG A 615 -5.30 13.92 16.33
CA ARG A 615 -5.01 14.41 17.67
C ARG A 615 -6.13 15.30 18.21
N LYS A 616 -6.60 16.28 17.41
CA LYS A 616 -7.52 17.34 17.84
C LYS A 616 -8.80 17.39 17.01
N HIS A 617 -8.70 17.27 15.69
CA HIS A 617 -9.83 17.46 14.79
C HIS A 617 -9.94 16.27 13.84
N LEU A 618 -11.14 15.71 13.75
CA LEU A 618 -11.49 14.66 12.81
C LEU A 618 -12.70 15.12 11.98
N PHE A 619 -12.52 15.22 10.66
CA PHE A 619 -13.52 15.51 9.68
C PHE A 619 -13.74 14.27 8.82
N VAL A 620 -14.97 13.84 8.69
CA VAL A 620 -15.34 12.67 7.90
C VAL A 620 -16.34 13.10 6.84
N SER A 621 -16.18 12.63 5.62
CA SER A 621 -17.11 12.98 4.54
C SER A 621 -17.44 11.81 3.64
N TYR A 622 -18.58 11.91 2.96
CA TYR A 622 -19.03 10.98 1.94
C TYR A 622 -19.78 11.71 0.83
N CYS A 623 -19.81 11.10 -0.36
CA CYS A 623 -20.59 11.59 -1.49
C CYS A 623 -21.91 10.80 -1.64
N GLN A 624 -22.93 11.44 -2.18
CA GLN A 624 -24.19 10.81 -2.55
C GLN A 624 -24.13 10.17 -3.95
N GLN A 625 -23.22 10.65 -4.77
CA GLN A 625 -22.97 10.14 -6.13
C GLN A 625 -21.47 10.08 -6.41
N ARG A 626 -21.05 9.04 -7.11
CA ARG A 626 -19.69 8.88 -7.64
C ARG A 626 -19.71 8.77 -9.15
N GLN A 627 -18.61 9.14 -9.78
CA GLN A 627 -18.45 9.01 -11.22
C GLN A 627 -18.35 7.54 -11.59
N GLY A 628 -19.29 7.04 -12.40
CA GLY A 628 -19.34 5.65 -12.87
C GLY A 628 -18.68 5.42 -14.23
N GLY A 629 -18.19 6.46 -14.91
CA GLY A 629 -17.50 6.43 -16.18
C GLY A 629 -18.01 7.50 -17.15
N PHE A 630 -17.17 7.80 -18.14
CA PHE A 630 -17.50 8.74 -19.21
C PHE A 630 -18.22 8.03 -20.36
N VAL A 631 -19.35 8.57 -20.79
CA VAL A 631 -20.08 8.10 -21.98
C VAL A 631 -19.99 9.17 -23.06
N ARG A 632 -19.34 8.85 -24.18
CA ARG A 632 -19.16 9.77 -25.32
C ARG A 632 -20.51 10.36 -25.76
N GLY A 633 -20.58 11.66 -25.87
CA GLY A 633 -21.79 12.40 -26.23
C GLY A 633 -22.85 12.52 -25.15
N LYS A 634 -22.65 11.91 -23.96
CA LYS A 634 -23.56 12.00 -22.81
C LYS A 634 -22.86 12.51 -21.53
N GLY A 635 -21.53 12.72 -21.58
CA GLY A 635 -20.76 13.20 -20.44
C GLY A 635 -20.48 12.14 -19.37
N VAL A 636 -20.19 12.57 -18.16
CA VAL A 636 -19.88 11.70 -17.01
C VAL A 636 -21.16 11.05 -16.48
N LYS A 637 -21.17 9.71 -16.41
CA LYS A 637 -22.25 8.97 -15.73
C LYS A 637 -21.99 9.02 -14.23
N PHE A 638 -23.02 9.39 -13.45
CA PHE A 638 -22.97 9.32 -12.00
C PHE A 638 -23.74 8.10 -11.50
N GLU A 639 -23.18 7.42 -10.51
CA GLU A 639 -23.80 6.31 -9.80
C GLU A 639 -24.09 6.73 -8.37
N LEU A 640 -25.25 6.31 -7.84
CA LEU A 640 -25.59 6.59 -6.45
C LEU A 640 -24.62 5.87 -5.53
N ALA A 641 -24.02 6.62 -4.62
CA ALA A 641 -23.19 6.11 -3.54
C ALA A 641 -23.97 6.10 -2.22
N ARG A 642 -23.70 5.11 -1.37
CA ARG A 642 -24.32 4.98 -0.05
C ARG A 642 -23.33 5.35 1.03
N PRO A 643 -23.76 6.04 2.09
CA PRO A 643 -22.88 6.24 3.24
C PRO A 643 -22.40 4.88 3.75
N SER A 644 -21.18 4.85 4.27
CA SER A 644 -20.60 3.64 4.88
C SER A 644 -21.40 3.22 6.12
N GLN A 645 -21.59 1.91 6.32
CA GLN A 645 -22.11 1.40 7.58
C GLN A 645 -21.23 1.79 8.78
N PHE A 646 -19.94 2.06 8.55
CA PHE A 646 -19.03 2.50 9.60
C PHE A 646 -19.38 3.87 10.18
N LEU A 647 -20.12 4.71 9.43
CA LEU A 647 -20.64 5.98 9.95
C LEU A 647 -21.75 5.78 10.99
N LEU A 648 -22.60 4.77 10.77
CA LEU A 648 -23.62 4.36 11.73
C LEU A 648 -22.97 3.72 12.97
N GLU A 649 -22.05 2.77 12.75
CA GLU A 649 -21.32 2.07 13.83
C GLU A 649 -20.52 3.05 14.71
N ALA A 650 -19.95 4.09 14.12
CA ALA A 650 -19.20 5.14 14.84
C ALA A 650 -20.13 6.16 15.57
N GLY A 651 -21.43 6.10 15.35
CA GLY A 651 -22.41 7.07 15.87
C GLY A 651 -22.25 8.46 15.27
N LEU A 652 -21.72 8.56 14.06
CA LEU A 652 -21.64 9.81 13.28
C LEU A 652 -22.92 10.08 12.49
N MET A 653 -23.72 9.04 12.27
CA MET A 653 -25.03 9.08 11.60
C MET A 653 -26.03 8.23 12.41
N ASN A 654 -27.28 8.66 12.50
CA ASN A 654 -28.31 7.85 13.13
C ASN A 654 -28.95 6.87 12.13
N GLU A 655 -29.64 5.84 12.64
CA GLU A 655 -30.22 4.78 11.84
C GLU A 655 -31.28 5.30 10.84
N MET A 656 -32.15 6.22 11.25
CA MET A 656 -33.16 6.80 10.36
C MET A 656 -32.56 7.60 9.20
N GLU A 657 -31.46 8.33 9.46
CA GLU A 657 -30.74 9.06 8.44
C GLU A 657 -30.03 8.11 7.47
N TYR A 658 -29.42 7.04 8.01
CA TYR A 658 -28.76 6.01 7.22
C TYR A 658 -29.76 5.31 6.29
N LEU A 659 -30.91 4.87 6.81
CA LEU A 659 -31.96 4.19 6.05
C LEU A 659 -32.62 5.07 4.97
N ARG A 660 -32.83 6.36 5.26
CA ARG A 660 -33.36 7.32 4.27
C ARG A 660 -32.44 7.50 3.06
N LYS A 661 -31.14 7.36 3.26
CA LYS A 661 -30.11 7.50 2.22
C LYS A 661 -29.74 6.17 1.57
N ALA A 662 -30.27 5.04 2.08
CA ALA A 662 -30.16 3.73 1.46
C ALA A 662 -31.36 3.52 0.52
N PRO A 663 -31.19 3.16 -0.78
CA PRO A 663 -32.32 2.84 -1.63
C PRO A 663 -33.07 1.59 -1.16
N ALA A 664 -34.40 1.57 -1.40
CA ALA A 664 -35.36 0.62 -0.89
C ALA A 664 -35.19 -0.89 -1.24
N SER A 665 -34.12 -1.30 -1.89
CA SER A 665 -33.93 -2.67 -2.37
C SER A 665 -33.19 -3.62 -1.41
N ILE A 666 -33.02 -3.29 -0.13
CA ILE A 666 -32.38 -4.15 0.89
C ILE A 666 -33.21 -4.18 2.21
N VAL A 667 -34.50 -4.09 2.11
CA VAL A 667 -35.44 -4.44 3.19
C VAL A 667 -36.28 -5.62 2.68
N SER A 668 -35.61 -6.72 2.38
CA SER A 668 -36.25 -8.05 2.21
C SER A 668 -35.22 -9.14 2.50
#